data_6c9d43b4e2be6da41bf400b3142498bd
#
_entry.id   6c9d43b4e2be6da41bf400b3142498bd
#
_cell.length_a   1.000
_cell.length_b   1.000
_cell.length_c   1.000
_cell.angle_alpha   90.00
_cell.angle_beta   90.00
_cell.angle_gamma   90.00
#
_symmetry.space_group_name_H-M   'P 1'
#
loop_
_entity.id
_entity.type
_entity.pdbx_description
1 polymer ?
#
loop_
_entity_poly.entity_id
_entity_poly.type
_entity_poly.pdbx_seq_one_letter_code
_entity_poly.pdbx_strand_id
1 'polypeptide(L)'
;MKYNINFQMLLRKSLTVYLSKIMCVIVIAIMILHQPIQAQELNYTKPSLWFGAAAGANFNYYRGSTHQLNSSFMPPVTFHNANSVGLYLAPLVEYHNPESSLGFMFQAGYDGRNAIYSQVVTPCNCPADLSTNLSYITLEPSLRFAPFKSHFYLFGGPRLAFNVAKAFTYKLGINPAYPDQELTPDVKGDLSDVKSTLLSMQVGAGYDIPLCSQNHRTQFVISPFVAYHPYFGQSPRSIETWNINTLRLGAALKFGFGKKMPIILGAELLDPIVRFSVIAPKNIPTIRKVREIFPLRNYVFFDNGSTQIPNRYELISKEQVKNFKEDQLDMFVPKNMSGRSQRQMIVYYNVLNILGDRMNKNTAMTINLVGSSDVGPQDGMDMAESVKQYLVSVFSINPSRIETEGKVKPKIPSEQPGATRELELLRAGDRRVSIESKSPELLMEFQNGSSTLLKSVEIMSNQEAPLDSYVAFNADGAMEGLKSWSMEITDDNNIVQKFGPFYQDLVRIPGKSILGTRPEGNYKVKMIGLAGNGNTVIKDTKVHMVLWTPTQEQEGKRYSILYEFNESNAISMYDKYLTDIIVPKIPTGGTVYIHGYTDIIGDEVHNQKLSLARANDVKKIIELALLKQKRTDVIIEIYGFGEDESMSPFNNTFPEDRFYNRTVILDIVPKN
;
A
#
# COMPACT_ATOMS: atom_id res chain seq x y z
N MET A 1 -32.07 34.47 23.55
CA MET A 1 -31.40 33.19 23.20
C MET A 1 -31.07 32.97 21.71
N LYS A 2 -31.72 33.67 20.76
CA LYS A 2 -31.46 33.54 19.31
C LYS A 2 -30.22 34.30 18.75
N TYR A 3 -29.74 35.33 19.43
CA TYR A 3 -28.64 36.19 18.92
C TYR A 3 -27.22 35.63 19.17
N ASN A 4 -27.00 34.80 20.18
CA ASN A 4 -25.68 34.27 20.50
C ASN A 4 -25.28 33.03 19.66
N ILE A 5 -26.24 32.29 19.12
CA ILE A 5 -26.00 31.12 18.26
C ILE A 5 -25.50 31.55 16.87
N ASN A 6 -25.99 32.70 16.38
CA ASN A 6 -25.58 33.23 15.07
C ASN A 6 -24.16 33.81 15.07
N PHE A 7 -23.68 34.34 16.19
CA PHE A 7 -22.35 34.94 16.25
C PHE A 7 -21.24 33.84 16.31
N GLN A 8 -21.48 32.75 17.02
CA GLN A 8 -20.55 31.58 17.01
C GLN A 8 -20.55 30.83 15.69
N MET A 9 -21.70 30.73 14.99
CA MET A 9 -21.76 30.17 13.64
C MET A 9 -21.06 31.05 12.60
N LEU A 10 -21.15 32.36 12.73
CA LEU A 10 -20.47 33.31 11.84
C LEU A 10 -18.93 33.30 12.08
N LEU A 11 -18.47 33.19 13.32
CA LEU A 11 -17.05 33.04 13.64
C LEU A 11 -16.48 31.71 13.15
N ARG A 12 -17.22 30.59 13.27
CA ARG A 12 -16.79 29.28 12.68
C ARG A 12 -16.76 29.32 11.16
N LYS A 13 -17.73 29.95 10.49
CA LYS A 13 -17.74 30.09 9.02
C LYS A 13 -16.62 31.03 8.54
N SER A 14 -16.32 32.11 9.25
CA SER A 14 -15.21 32.98 8.87
C SER A 14 -13.85 32.32 9.07
N LEU A 15 -13.66 31.57 10.14
CA LEU A 15 -12.39 30.90 10.43
C LEU A 15 -12.11 29.75 9.42
N THR A 16 -13.13 28.97 9.02
CA THR A 16 -12.98 27.95 7.98
C THR A 16 -12.71 28.56 6.60
N VAL A 17 -13.31 29.69 6.28
CA VAL A 17 -13.05 30.42 5.02
C VAL A 17 -11.64 31.04 5.02
N TYR A 18 -11.16 31.56 6.16
CA TYR A 18 -9.80 32.09 6.27
C TYR A 18 -8.76 30.96 6.23
N LEU A 19 -8.99 29.83 6.89
CA LEU A 19 -8.11 28.65 6.82
C LEU A 19 -8.06 28.05 5.40
N SER A 20 -9.19 27.98 4.69
CA SER A 20 -9.21 27.52 3.29
C SER A 20 -8.46 28.48 2.35
N LYS A 21 -8.57 29.80 2.56
CA LYS A 21 -7.81 30.78 1.79
C LYS A 21 -6.31 30.73 2.07
N ILE A 22 -5.91 30.55 3.33
CA ILE A 22 -4.49 30.37 3.70
C ILE A 22 -3.96 29.06 3.09
N MET A 23 -4.74 27.99 3.12
CA MET A 23 -4.35 26.70 2.49
C MET A 23 -4.24 26.82 0.96
N CYS A 24 -5.16 27.54 0.28
CA CYS A 24 -5.04 27.85 -1.13
C CYS A 24 -3.80 28.69 -1.46
N VAL A 25 -3.47 29.69 -0.64
CA VAL A 25 -2.26 30.52 -0.83
C VAL A 25 -0.99 29.69 -0.65
N ILE A 26 -0.98 28.76 0.31
CA ILE A 26 0.15 27.84 0.53
C ILE A 26 0.29 26.87 -0.65
N VAL A 27 -0.80 26.32 -1.16
CA VAL A 27 -0.80 25.42 -2.33
C VAL A 27 -0.35 26.17 -3.59
N ILE A 28 -0.82 27.40 -3.80
CA ILE A 28 -0.39 28.25 -4.94
C ILE A 28 1.10 28.64 -4.79
N ALA A 29 1.56 28.95 -3.59
CA ALA A 29 2.98 29.23 -3.35
C ALA A 29 3.87 27.99 -3.60
N ILE A 30 3.40 26.79 -3.27
CA ILE A 30 4.10 25.53 -3.58
C ILE A 30 4.13 25.28 -5.10
N MET A 31 3.04 25.59 -5.83
CA MET A 31 3.00 25.43 -7.29
C MET A 31 3.90 26.45 -8.03
N ILE A 32 4.04 27.65 -7.50
CA ILE A 32 4.91 28.70 -8.10
C ILE A 32 6.41 28.37 -7.91
N LEU A 33 6.75 27.61 -6.87
CA LEU A 33 8.14 27.20 -6.57
C LEU A 33 8.65 26.03 -7.42
N HIS A 34 7.82 25.41 -8.26
CA HIS A 34 8.22 24.36 -9.22
C HIS A 34 8.63 24.96 -10.55
N GLN A 35 9.64 25.83 -10.55
CA GLN A 35 10.35 26.17 -11.80
C GLN A 35 11.36 25.06 -12.12
N PRO A 36 11.50 24.64 -13.39
CA PRO A 36 12.53 23.67 -13.77
C PRO A 36 13.90 24.26 -13.48
N ILE A 37 14.60 23.69 -12.51
CA ILE A 37 15.97 24.09 -12.16
C ILE A 37 16.87 23.65 -13.32
N GLN A 38 17.39 24.61 -14.07
CA GLN A 38 18.53 24.37 -14.95
C GLN A 38 19.67 23.77 -14.10
N ALA A 39 20.31 22.73 -14.63
CA ALA A 39 21.45 22.06 -13.99
C ALA A 39 22.58 23.08 -13.76
N GLN A 40 22.66 23.66 -12.55
CA GLN A 40 23.76 24.47 -12.10
C GLN A 40 24.77 23.62 -11.34
N GLU A 41 26.05 23.85 -11.52
CA GLU A 41 27.10 23.13 -10.82
C GLU A 41 26.93 23.25 -9.30
N LEU A 42 26.90 22.13 -8.60
CA LEU A 42 26.80 22.06 -7.15
C LEU A 42 28.14 22.43 -6.51
N ASN A 43 28.21 23.61 -5.89
CA ASN A 43 29.46 24.12 -5.30
C ASN A 43 29.66 23.77 -3.83
N TYR A 44 28.60 23.32 -3.14
CA TYR A 44 28.62 23.02 -1.70
C TYR A 44 27.85 21.74 -1.37
N THR A 45 28.28 21.04 -0.32
CA THR A 45 27.59 19.87 0.21
C THR A 45 26.30 20.29 0.91
N LYS A 46 25.38 19.35 1.13
CA LYS A 46 24.26 19.56 2.07
C LYS A 46 24.81 19.71 3.49
N PRO A 47 24.29 20.67 4.29
CA PRO A 47 24.68 20.79 5.69
C PRO A 47 24.31 19.54 6.50
N SER A 48 25.17 19.16 7.44
CA SER A 48 24.84 18.14 8.44
C SER A 48 24.30 18.74 9.74
N LEU A 49 24.60 20.01 10.00
CA LEU A 49 24.16 20.74 11.18
C LEU A 49 23.30 21.92 10.75
N TRP A 50 22.12 21.99 11.35
CA TRP A 50 21.12 23.00 11.07
C TRP A 50 20.75 23.76 12.34
N PHE A 51 20.59 25.04 12.21
CA PHE A 51 20.12 25.95 13.25
C PHE A 51 18.82 26.59 12.77
N GLY A 52 17.93 26.90 13.69
CA GLY A 52 16.69 27.54 13.29
C GLY A 52 15.77 27.90 14.45
N ALA A 53 14.56 28.23 14.07
CA ALA A 53 13.48 28.50 15.01
C ALA A 53 12.20 27.83 14.49
N ALA A 54 11.45 27.25 15.42
CA ALA A 54 10.14 26.67 15.18
C ALA A 54 9.06 27.54 15.82
N ALA A 55 7.97 27.73 15.09
CA ALA A 55 6.77 28.42 15.59
C ALA A 55 5.53 27.60 15.25
N GLY A 56 4.52 27.63 16.12
CA GLY A 56 3.31 26.84 15.90
C GLY A 56 2.19 27.14 16.88
N ALA A 57 1.06 26.47 16.66
CA ALA A 57 -0.11 26.50 17.52
C ALA A 57 -0.29 25.14 18.20
N ASN A 58 -0.50 25.16 19.50
CA ASN A 58 -0.85 24.01 20.33
C ASN A 58 -2.37 23.94 20.47
N PHE A 59 -2.98 22.91 19.94
CA PHE A 59 -4.38 22.58 20.18
C PHE A 59 -4.44 21.69 21.41
N ASN A 60 -4.83 22.28 22.56
CA ASN A 60 -4.83 21.64 23.86
C ASN A 60 -6.20 21.05 24.17
N TYR A 61 -6.22 19.80 24.58
CA TYR A 61 -7.42 19.06 24.98
C TYR A 61 -7.25 18.57 26.40
N TYR A 62 -7.92 19.25 27.35
CA TYR A 62 -7.96 18.88 28.75
C TYR A 62 -9.06 17.87 29.00
N ARG A 63 -8.74 16.85 29.78
CA ARG A 63 -9.67 15.82 30.24
C ARG A 63 -9.45 15.56 31.72
N GLY A 64 -10.51 15.17 32.40
CA GLY A 64 -10.53 14.95 33.83
C GLY A 64 -11.35 16.05 34.53
N SER A 65 -11.12 16.25 35.83
CA SER A 65 -11.87 17.22 36.63
C SER A 65 -10.95 18.12 37.42
N THR A 66 -11.39 19.37 37.60
CA THR A 66 -10.78 20.35 38.49
C THR A 66 -11.89 21.05 39.30
N HIS A 67 -11.74 21.10 40.61
CA HIS A 67 -12.70 21.72 41.53
C HIS A 67 -12.02 22.74 42.43
N GLN A 68 -10.94 22.36 43.11
CA GLN A 68 -10.17 23.27 43.96
C GLN A 68 -9.20 24.07 43.09
N LEU A 69 -9.39 25.37 42.95
CA LEU A 69 -8.51 26.23 42.14
C LEU A 69 -7.26 26.63 42.90
N ASN A 70 -7.40 27.06 44.18
CA ASN A 70 -6.28 27.27 45.09
C ASN A 70 -6.67 27.05 46.54
N SER A 71 -5.80 27.34 47.49
CA SER A 71 -6.05 27.12 48.91
C SER A 71 -7.19 27.97 49.47
N SER A 72 -7.56 29.06 48.83
CA SER A 72 -8.57 30.03 49.29
C SER A 72 -9.85 30.05 48.48
N PHE A 73 -9.88 29.36 47.35
CA PHE A 73 -11.02 29.40 46.45
C PHE A 73 -11.35 28.05 45.84
N MET A 74 -12.55 27.54 46.11
CA MET A 74 -13.16 26.36 45.52
C MET A 74 -14.50 26.76 44.91
N PRO A 75 -14.68 26.65 43.59
CA PRO A 75 -15.96 26.88 42.95
C PRO A 75 -17.06 25.95 43.49
N PRO A 76 -18.33 26.35 43.45
CA PRO A 76 -19.44 25.49 43.94
C PRO A 76 -19.71 24.27 43.02
N VAL A 77 -19.07 24.19 41.85
CA VAL A 77 -19.23 23.09 40.86
C VAL A 77 -17.90 22.74 40.29
N THR A 78 -17.75 21.47 39.90
CA THR A 78 -16.55 20.93 39.26
C THR A 78 -16.54 21.25 37.75
N PHE A 79 -15.39 21.66 37.24
CA PHE A 79 -15.16 21.79 35.81
C PHE A 79 -14.49 20.50 35.27
N HIS A 80 -14.86 20.09 34.06
CA HIS A 80 -14.40 18.81 33.54
C HIS A 80 -13.46 18.98 32.33
N ASN A 81 -14.01 19.28 31.16
CA ASN A 81 -13.25 19.31 29.92
C ASN A 81 -12.97 20.74 29.48
N ALA A 82 -11.78 20.94 28.91
CA ALA A 82 -11.42 22.22 28.33
C ALA A 82 -10.67 22.03 27.02
N ASN A 83 -10.80 23.01 26.15
CA ASN A 83 -10.06 23.07 24.90
C ASN A 83 -9.55 24.48 24.71
N SER A 84 -8.36 24.63 24.14
CA SER A 84 -7.89 25.95 23.73
C SER A 84 -6.71 25.87 22.78
N VAL A 85 -6.34 27.01 22.22
CA VAL A 85 -5.16 27.16 21.38
C VAL A 85 -4.10 27.97 22.12
N GLY A 86 -2.88 27.43 22.18
CA GLY A 86 -1.71 28.06 22.76
C GLY A 86 -0.62 28.33 21.73
N LEU A 87 0.28 29.26 22.04
CA LEU A 87 1.44 29.56 21.21
C LEU A 87 2.58 28.59 21.52
N TYR A 88 3.32 28.18 20.48
CA TYR A 88 4.62 27.52 20.58
C TYR A 88 5.68 28.33 19.84
N LEU A 89 6.83 28.55 20.49
CA LEU A 89 7.99 29.20 19.88
C LEU A 89 9.27 28.65 20.48
N ALA A 90 10.15 28.09 19.64
CA ALA A 90 11.38 27.46 20.11
C ALA A 90 12.55 27.63 19.14
N PRO A 91 13.74 28.04 19.57
CA PRO A 91 14.98 27.79 18.87
C PRO A 91 15.17 26.26 18.67
N LEU A 92 15.86 25.92 17.58
CA LEU A 92 16.04 24.56 17.13
C LEU A 92 17.49 24.34 16.68
N VAL A 93 18.05 23.21 17.09
CA VAL A 93 19.30 22.67 16.53
C VAL A 93 19.03 21.26 16.05
N GLU A 94 19.44 20.96 14.82
CA GLU A 94 19.25 19.64 14.22
C GLU A 94 20.55 19.15 13.59
N TYR A 95 20.91 17.91 13.87
CA TYR A 95 22.04 17.23 13.25
C TYR A 95 21.56 15.99 12.54
N HIS A 96 21.81 15.91 11.24
CA HIS A 96 21.65 14.69 10.45
C HIS A 96 22.66 14.66 9.31
N ASN A 97 23.31 13.51 9.14
CA ASN A 97 24.15 13.30 7.98
C ASN A 97 23.25 13.10 6.74
N PRO A 98 23.46 13.85 5.63
CA PRO A 98 22.72 13.66 4.38
C PRO A 98 22.71 12.23 3.84
N GLU A 99 23.75 11.44 4.17
CA GLU A 99 23.87 10.04 3.77
C GLU A 99 23.24 9.04 4.76
N SER A 100 22.65 9.54 5.86
CA SER A 100 21.98 8.72 6.89
C SER A 100 20.50 9.05 7.00
N SER A 101 19.70 8.03 7.24
CA SER A 101 18.28 8.21 7.57
C SER A 101 18.05 8.68 9.01
N LEU A 102 19.07 8.59 9.88
CA LEU A 102 18.97 8.94 11.29
C LEU A 102 19.59 10.29 11.58
N GLY A 103 18.99 11.04 12.48
CA GLY A 103 19.45 12.32 12.97
C GLY A 103 18.98 12.57 14.40
N PHE A 104 19.36 13.73 14.91
CA PHE A 104 19.00 14.22 16.23
C PHE A 104 18.50 15.66 16.11
N MET A 105 17.41 15.98 16.81
CA MET A 105 16.82 17.31 16.86
C MET A 105 16.65 17.73 18.31
N PHE A 106 17.00 18.97 18.62
CA PHE A 106 16.81 19.56 19.93
C PHE A 106 16.06 20.87 19.80
N GLN A 107 14.95 21.00 20.53
CA GLN A 107 14.16 22.19 20.62
C GLN A 107 14.08 22.63 22.09
N ALA A 108 14.16 23.94 22.33
CA ALA A 108 13.97 24.50 23.67
C ALA A 108 13.14 25.79 23.54
N GLY A 109 11.98 25.85 24.17
CA GLY A 109 11.18 27.04 23.95
C GLY A 109 9.91 27.17 24.77
N TYR A 110 9.15 28.21 24.46
CA TYR A 110 7.87 28.53 25.09
C TYR A 110 6.76 27.64 24.56
N ASP A 111 5.97 27.07 25.46
CA ASP A 111 4.88 26.16 25.18
C ASP A 111 3.62 26.56 25.96
N GLY A 112 2.70 27.25 25.30
CA GLY A 112 1.41 27.68 25.86
C GLY A 112 0.42 26.55 25.96
N ARG A 113 -0.06 26.29 27.17
CA ARG A 113 -1.05 25.24 27.51
C ARG A 113 -2.27 25.84 28.16
N ASN A 114 -2.82 26.91 27.56
CA ASN A 114 -4.03 27.55 28.07
C ASN A 114 -5.22 26.62 28.01
N ALA A 115 -6.25 26.85 28.81
CA ALA A 115 -7.51 26.13 28.77
C ALA A 115 -8.71 27.05 28.94
N ILE A 116 -9.77 26.75 28.19
CA ILE A 116 -11.09 27.39 28.37
C ILE A 116 -12.06 26.19 28.60
N TYR A 117 -12.65 26.17 29.78
CA TYR A 117 -13.54 25.11 30.19
C TYR A 117 -14.94 25.31 29.63
N SER A 118 -15.65 24.19 29.43
CA SER A 118 -17.09 24.24 29.13
C SER A 118 -17.81 24.88 30.29
N GLN A 119 -18.69 25.83 29.97
CA GLN A 119 -19.53 26.51 30.97
C GLN A 119 -20.33 25.49 31.79
N VAL A 120 -20.38 25.69 33.08
CA VAL A 120 -21.17 24.88 34.01
C VAL A 120 -22.22 25.74 34.70
N VAL A 121 -23.32 25.14 35.14
CA VAL A 121 -24.37 25.85 35.89
C VAL A 121 -24.20 25.51 37.38
N THR A 122 -24.10 26.57 38.17
CA THR A 122 -23.96 26.43 39.63
C THR A 122 -25.31 26.22 40.31
N PRO A 123 -25.34 25.84 41.60
CA PRO A 123 -26.59 25.65 42.35
C PRO A 123 -27.52 26.87 42.40
N CYS A 124 -27.01 28.08 42.24
CA CYS A 124 -27.82 29.30 42.09
C CYS A 124 -28.42 29.48 40.69
N ASN A 125 -28.33 28.49 39.83
CA ASN A 125 -28.68 28.57 38.40
C ASN A 125 -27.91 29.67 37.63
N CYS A 126 -26.71 30.02 38.12
CA CYS A 126 -25.82 31.01 37.52
C CYS A 126 -24.80 30.29 36.61
N PRO A 127 -24.58 30.73 35.37
CA PRO A 127 -23.54 30.15 34.53
C PRO A 127 -22.16 30.52 35.09
N ALA A 128 -21.27 29.54 35.15
CA ALA A 128 -19.89 29.76 35.58
C ALA A 128 -18.89 29.37 34.49
N ASP A 129 -17.93 30.26 34.24
CA ASP A 129 -16.85 30.08 33.28
C ASP A 129 -15.51 30.01 33.99
N LEU A 130 -14.65 29.10 33.53
CA LEU A 130 -13.28 28.98 34.00
C LEU A 130 -12.32 29.02 32.82
N SER A 131 -11.28 29.85 32.95
CA SER A 131 -10.12 29.80 32.06
C SER A 131 -8.84 29.72 32.84
N THR A 132 -7.86 28.98 32.30
CA THR A 132 -6.53 28.86 32.91
C THR A 132 -5.46 29.25 31.92
N ASN A 133 -4.41 29.92 32.42
CA ASN A 133 -3.22 30.25 31.65
C ASN A 133 -2.05 29.47 32.22
N LEU A 134 -1.82 28.29 31.66
CA LEU A 134 -0.67 27.44 31.92
C LEU A 134 0.34 27.60 30.81
N SER A 135 1.61 27.87 31.17
CA SER A 135 2.68 27.96 30.18
C SER A 135 3.95 27.32 30.73
N TYR A 136 4.75 26.84 29.82
CA TYR A 136 5.97 26.09 30.14
C TYR A 136 7.13 26.56 29.26
N ILE A 137 8.35 26.46 29.82
CA ILE A 137 9.56 26.38 29.01
C ILE A 137 9.89 24.92 28.85
N THR A 138 10.11 24.45 27.62
CA THR A 138 10.31 23.05 27.31
C THR A 138 11.70 22.78 26.76
N LEU A 139 12.23 21.60 27.06
CA LEU A 139 13.40 20.99 26.43
C LEU A 139 12.94 19.71 25.76
N GLU A 140 13.11 19.61 24.44
CA GLU A 140 12.54 18.57 23.60
C GLU A 140 13.61 17.88 22.73
N PRO A 141 14.53 17.07 23.33
CA PRO A 141 15.43 16.24 22.56
C PRO A 141 14.65 15.16 21.80
N SER A 142 14.93 14.96 20.53
CA SER A 142 14.21 14.00 19.67
C SER A 142 15.16 13.31 18.72
N LEU A 143 14.93 12.02 18.51
CA LEU A 143 15.48 11.29 17.38
C LEU A 143 14.70 11.66 16.14
N ARG A 144 15.39 11.86 15.04
CA ARG A 144 14.84 12.14 13.72
C ARG A 144 15.12 10.95 12.80
N PHE A 145 14.10 10.48 12.11
CA PHE A 145 14.21 9.41 11.13
C PHE A 145 13.61 9.85 9.81
N ALA A 146 14.43 9.92 8.75
CA ALA A 146 14.00 10.22 7.38
C ALA A 146 14.02 8.93 6.55
N PRO A 147 12.87 8.28 6.31
CA PRO A 147 12.80 7.07 5.51
C PRO A 147 13.38 7.32 4.11
N PHE A 148 14.17 6.39 3.61
CA PHE A 148 14.77 6.46 2.27
C PHE A 148 15.56 7.75 1.98
N LYS A 149 16.14 8.38 3.03
CA LYS A 149 16.83 9.69 2.92
C LYS A 149 15.96 10.78 2.27
N SER A 150 14.64 10.67 2.45
CA SER A 150 13.65 11.59 1.88
C SER A 150 13.60 12.93 2.61
N HIS A 151 12.90 13.90 2.04
CA HIS A 151 12.60 15.18 2.70
C HIS A 151 11.57 15.01 3.83
N PHE A 152 10.77 13.95 3.80
CA PHE A 152 9.86 13.59 4.88
C PHE A 152 10.64 12.98 6.04
N TYR A 153 10.30 13.36 7.27
CA TYR A 153 10.90 12.79 8.45
C TYR A 153 9.89 12.60 9.59
N LEU A 154 10.15 11.58 10.38
CA LEU A 154 9.49 11.33 11.65
C LEU A 154 10.43 11.76 12.77
N PHE A 155 9.88 12.21 13.89
CA PHE A 155 10.66 12.51 15.07
C PHE A 155 9.92 12.11 16.33
N GLY A 156 10.67 11.82 17.38
CA GLY A 156 10.10 11.49 18.68
C GLY A 156 11.14 11.50 19.78
N GLY A 157 10.72 11.83 20.99
CA GLY A 157 11.60 11.89 22.13
C GLY A 157 10.92 12.34 23.41
N PRO A 158 11.68 12.37 24.52
CA PRO A 158 11.20 12.89 25.77
C PRO A 158 11.02 14.42 25.72
N ARG A 159 10.16 14.91 26.57
CA ARG A 159 9.85 16.33 26.71
C ARG A 159 9.87 16.67 28.20
N LEU A 160 10.78 17.56 28.58
CA LEU A 160 10.86 18.18 29.90
C LEU A 160 10.19 19.57 29.81
N ALA A 161 9.24 19.82 30.69
CA ALA A 161 8.51 21.10 30.70
C ALA A 161 8.53 21.71 32.11
N PHE A 162 9.01 22.94 32.19
CA PHE A 162 9.12 23.72 33.43
C PHE A 162 8.03 24.77 33.44
N ASN A 163 7.19 24.77 34.46
CA ASN A 163 6.08 25.70 34.57
C ASN A 163 6.56 27.14 34.81
N VAL A 164 6.04 28.07 34.01
CA VAL A 164 6.34 29.52 34.11
C VAL A 164 5.10 30.40 34.34
N ALA A 165 3.90 29.87 34.08
CA ALA A 165 2.64 30.52 34.37
C ALA A 165 1.59 29.52 34.79
N LYS A 166 0.74 29.88 35.78
CA LYS A 166 -0.28 29.02 36.37
C LYS A 166 -1.54 29.76 36.81
N ALA A 167 -1.86 30.89 36.15
CA ALA A 167 -2.98 31.73 36.52
C ALA A 167 -4.33 31.13 36.12
N PHE A 168 -5.38 31.45 36.87
CA PHE A 168 -6.75 31.17 36.51
C PHE A 168 -7.62 32.41 36.57
N THR A 169 -8.75 32.40 35.87
CA THR A 169 -9.84 33.37 35.97
C THR A 169 -11.16 32.59 36.01
N TYR A 170 -11.89 32.78 37.10
CA TYR A 170 -13.24 32.25 37.29
C TYR A 170 -14.25 33.40 37.19
N LYS A 171 -15.32 33.19 36.46
CA LYS A 171 -16.40 34.18 36.27
C LYS A 171 -17.72 33.50 36.62
N LEU A 172 -18.52 34.20 37.43
CA LEU A 172 -19.86 33.80 37.76
C LEU A 172 -20.85 34.76 37.07
N GLY A 173 -21.68 34.23 36.20
CA GLY A 173 -22.72 35.00 35.54
C GLY A 173 -23.95 35.20 36.42
N ILE A 174 -24.90 35.99 35.95
CA ILE A 174 -26.16 36.27 36.61
C ILE A 174 -27.13 35.09 36.39
N ASN A 175 -27.97 34.79 37.38
CA ASN A 175 -29.06 33.85 37.22
C ASN A 175 -30.05 34.40 36.16
N PRO A 176 -30.35 33.67 35.10
CA PRO A 176 -31.27 34.12 34.03
C PRO A 176 -32.70 34.47 34.52
N ALA A 177 -33.08 33.92 35.67
CA ALA A 177 -34.40 34.22 36.29
C ALA A 177 -34.41 35.57 37.04
N TYR A 178 -33.25 36.12 37.35
CA TYR A 178 -33.09 37.39 38.08
C TYR A 178 -32.05 38.30 37.36
N PRO A 179 -32.40 38.89 36.21
CA PRO A 179 -31.44 39.59 35.35
C PRO A 179 -30.95 40.92 35.93
N ASP A 180 -31.63 41.47 36.92
CA ASP A 180 -31.27 42.73 37.57
C ASP A 180 -30.24 42.60 38.70
N GLN A 181 -29.70 41.36 38.92
CA GLN A 181 -28.61 41.17 39.90
C GLN A 181 -27.31 41.83 39.44
N GLU A 182 -26.56 42.37 40.40
CA GLU A 182 -25.21 42.85 40.15
C GLU A 182 -24.27 41.68 39.83
N LEU A 183 -23.40 41.88 38.81
CA LEU A 183 -22.36 40.91 38.45
C LEU A 183 -21.34 40.74 39.60
N THR A 184 -21.09 39.50 39.96
CA THR A 184 -20.00 39.17 40.89
C THR A 184 -18.64 39.45 40.21
N PRO A 185 -17.69 40.12 40.88
CA PRO A 185 -16.36 40.36 40.34
C PRO A 185 -15.65 39.05 39.97
N ASP A 186 -14.88 39.06 38.86
CA ASP A 186 -14.07 37.95 38.46
C ASP A 186 -13.07 37.54 39.55
N VAL A 187 -13.01 36.26 39.90
CA VAL A 187 -11.97 35.74 40.80
C VAL A 187 -10.75 35.36 39.99
N LYS A 188 -9.62 35.96 40.28
CA LYS A 188 -8.34 35.71 39.63
C LYS A 188 -7.30 35.26 40.64
N GLY A 189 -6.39 34.39 40.24
CA GLY A 189 -5.31 33.91 41.10
C GLY A 189 -4.46 32.85 40.41
N ASP A 190 -3.53 32.34 41.18
CA ASP A 190 -2.72 31.19 40.74
C ASP A 190 -3.32 29.87 41.17
N LEU A 191 -3.25 28.89 40.31
CA LEU A 191 -3.61 27.48 40.62
C LEU A 191 -2.64 26.92 41.67
N SER A 192 -3.20 26.28 42.72
CA SER A 192 -2.38 25.52 43.66
C SER A 192 -1.91 24.19 43.13
N ASP A 193 -0.90 23.59 43.78
CA ASP A 193 -0.43 22.25 43.51
C ASP A 193 -0.01 21.97 42.05
N VAL A 194 0.35 23.02 41.31
CA VAL A 194 0.88 22.88 39.96
C VAL A 194 2.30 22.34 40.04
N LYS A 195 2.53 21.24 39.34
CA LYS A 195 3.86 20.64 39.23
C LYS A 195 4.83 21.59 38.53
N SER A 196 5.94 21.84 39.16
CA SER A 196 6.99 22.69 38.61
C SER A 196 7.61 22.12 37.34
N THR A 197 7.67 20.78 37.26
CA THR A 197 8.26 20.06 36.13
C THR A 197 7.37 18.92 35.68
N LEU A 198 7.18 18.79 34.38
CA LEU A 198 6.51 17.65 33.74
C LEU A 198 7.50 16.92 32.85
N LEU A 199 7.52 15.59 32.96
CA LEU A 199 8.23 14.72 32.04
C LEU A 199 7.20 13.93 31.23
N SER A 200 7.22 14.16 29.92
CA SER A 200 6.31 13.56 28.95
C SER A 200 7.07 13.16 27.69
N MET A 201 6.35 12.86 26.63
CA MET A 201 6.95 12.50 25.34
C MET A 201 6.24 13.22 24.20
N GLN A 202 6.91 13.25 23.06
CA GLN A 202 6.34 13.72 21.80
C GLN A 202 6.67 12.76 20.66
N VAL A 203 5.76 12.71 19.69
CA VAL A 203 5.98 12.08 18.39
C VAL A 203 5.46 13.03 17.31
N GLY A 204 6.12 13.06 16.17
CA GLY A 204 5.70 13.97 15.11
C GLY A 204 6.27 13.59 13.75
N ALA A 205 5.81 14.33 12.76
CA ALA A 205 6.27 14.23 11.38
C ALA A 205 6.50 15.63 10.81
N GLY A 206 7.43 15.75 9.89
CA GLY A 206 7.71 16.99 9.19
C GLY A 206 8.21 16.74 7.78
N TYR A 207 8.28 17.81 7.00
CA TYR A 207 8.75 17.77 5.63
C TYR A 207 9.70 18.93 5.35
N ASP A 208 10.92 18.65 4.89
CA ASP A 208 11.96 19.65 4.61
C ASP A 208 11.81 20.18 3.18
N ILE A 209 11.47 21.46 3.04
CA ILE A 209 11.36 22.15 1.76
C ILE A 209 12.59 23.06 1.61
N PRO A 210 13.55 22.72 0.73
CA PRO A 210 14.70 23.56 0.45
C PRO A 210 14.28 24.89 -0.17
N LEU A 211 14.78 26.00 0.36
CA LEU A 211 14.51 27.35 -0.17
C LEU A 211 15.65 27.86 -1.07
N CYS A 212 16.81 27.20 -1.05
CA CYS A 212 17.99 27.58 -1.83
C CYS A 212 18.60 26.35 -2.50
N SER A 213 19.23 26.56 -3.66
CA SER A 213 20.06 25.54 -4.31
C SER A 213 21.39 25.33 -3.56
N GLN A 214 22.08 24.21 -3.80
CA GLN A 214 23.40 23.91 -3.22
C GLN A 214 24.55 24.78 -3.77
N ASN A 215 24.25 25.78 -4.57
CA ASN A 215 25.23 26.75 -5.07
C ASN A 215 25.63 27.78 -3.99
N HIS A 216 24.91 27.84 -2.88
CA HIS A 216 25.20 28.75 -1.77
C HIS A 216 25.76 27.99 -0.56
N ARG A 217 26.77 28.59 0.10
CA ARG A 217 27.33 28.04 1.33
C ARG A 217 26.29 27.96 2.44
N THR A 218 25.46 29.00 2.57
CA THR A 218 24.36 29.02 3.53
C THR A 218 23.09 28.53 2.82
N GLN A 219 22.54 27.45 3.31
CA GLN A 219 21.31 26.86 2.77
C GLN A 219 20.18 27.03 3.77
N PHE A 220 18.98 27.29 3.25
CA PHE A 220 17.77 27.52 4.04
C PHE A 220 16.73 26.47 3.72
N VAL A 221 16.02 26.03 4.77
CA VAL A 221 14.94 25.04 4.68
C VAL A 221 13.76 25.54 5.51
N ILE A 222 12.56 25.46 4.97
CA ILE A 222 11.33 25.57 5.74
C ILE A 222 10.74 24.19 5.96
N SER A 223 10.38 23.88 7.21
CA SER A 223 9.91 22.55 7.60
C SER A 223 8.56 22.66 8.30
N PRO A 224 7.44 22.57 7.58
CA PRO A 224 6.15 22.32 8.20
C PRO A 224 6.18 21.01 8.99
N PHE A 225 5.56 21.01 10.17
CA PHE A 225 5.51 19.83 11.03
C PHE A 225 4.21 19.72 11.80
N VAL A 226 3.90 18.49 12.18
CA VAL A 226 2.86 18.13 13.13
C VAL A 226 3.48 17.33 14.26
N ALA A 227 3.14 17.64 15.52
CA ALA A 227 3.56 16.85 16.68
C ALA A 227 2.37 16.56 17.58
N TYR A 228 2.36 15.36 18.11
CA TYR A 228 1.38 14.90 19.09
C TYR A 228 2.06 14.66 20.44
N HIS A 229 1.49 15.26 21.47
CA HIS A 229 1.91 15.08 22.85
C HIS A 229 0.80 14.32 23.59
N PRO A 230 0.97 13.01 23.83
CA PRO A 230 -0.01 12.21 24.55
C PRO A 230 -0.11 12.62 26.02
N TYR A 231 -1.20 12.27 26.68
CA TYR A 231 -1.49 12.63 28.06
C TYR A 231 -0.47 12.08 29.09
N PHE A 232 0.34 11.11 28.74
CA PHE A 232 1.34 10.51 29.63
C PHE A 232 2.32 11.56 30.17
N GLY A 233 2.40 11.66 31.51
CA GLY A 233 3.25 12.65 32.18
C GLY A 233 2.78 14.09 32.04
N GLN A 234 1.59 14.36 31.50
CA GLN A 234 1.05 15.69 31.28
C GLN A 234 -0.11 16.03 32.23
N SER A 235 -0.10 15.52 33.45
CA SER A 235 -0.99 15.97 34.54
C SER A 235 -0.39 17.19 35.22
N PRO A 236 -0.92 18.41 34.97
CA PRO A 236 -0.29 19.66 35.41
C PRO A 236 -0.36 19.88 36.93
N ARG A 237 -1.27 19.20 37.62
CA ARG A 237 -1.46 19.32 39.06
C ARG A 237 -1.23 17.98 39.75
N SER A 238 -0.84 18.01 41.02
CA SER A 238 -0.69 16.83 41.86
C SER A 238 -1.99 16.40 42.55
N ILE A 239 -2.96 17.29 42.60
CA ILE A 239 -4.32 17.05 43.03
C ILE A 239 -5.24 16.90 41.83
N GLU A 240 -6.25 16.08 41.85
CA GLU A 240 -7.22 15.89 40.78
C GLU A 240 -6.73 15.09 39.54
N THR A 241 -7.66 14.70 38.67
CA THR A 241 -7.41 13.76 37.57
C THR A 241 -7.11 14.46 36.23
N TRP A 242 -6.70 15.70 36.31
CA TRP A 242 -6.55 16.60 35.18
C TRP A 242 -5.33 16.24 34.33
N ASN A 243 -5.51 16.06 33.01
CA ASN A 243 -4.41 15.82 32.07
C ASN A 243 -4.62 16.51 30.73
N ILE A 244 -3.55 16.61 29.94
CA ILE A 244 -3.53 17.36 28.69
C ILE A 244 -3.07 16.45 27.55
N ASN A 245 -3.84 16.41 26.46
CA ASN A 245 -3.38 15.98 25.14
C ASN A 245 -3.15 17.21 24.30
N THR A 246 -2.08 17.25 23.50
CA THR A 246 -1.86 18.37 22.59
C THR A 246 -1.49 17.90 21.21
N LEU A 247 -2.15 18.49 20.21
CA LEU A 247 -1.74 18.46 18.82
C LEU A 247 -1.08 19.80 18.48
N ARG A 248 0.19 19.77 18.08
CA ARG A 248 0.94 20.96 17.66
C ARG A 248 1.06 20.97 16.15
N LEU A 249 0.68 22.08 15.53
CA LEU A 249 0.93 22.35 14.12
C LEU A 249 1.84 23.55 14.00
N GLY A 250 2.89 23.45 13.19
CA GLY A 250 3.87 24.52 13.07
C GLY A 250 4.76 24.42 11.85
N ALA A 251 5.69 25.35 11.77
CA ALA A 251 6.78 25.34 10.81
C ALA A 251 8.08 25.77 11.47
N ALA A 252 9.18 25.18 11.03
CA ALA A 252 10.53 25.60 11.42
C ALA A 252 11.24 26.22 10.22
N LEU A 253 11.89 27.35 10.42
CA LEU A 253 12.84 27.91 9.47
C LEU A 253 14.25 27.52 9.94
N LYS A 254 14.96 26.79 9.09
CA LYS A 254 16.28 26.26 9.39
C LYS A 254 17.33 26.81 8.41
N PHE A 255 18.55 27.00 8.87
CA PHE A 255 19.70 27.31 8.03
C PHE A 255 20.90 26.45 8.44
N GLY A 256 21.74 26.13 7.47
CA GLY A 256 22.94 25.35 7.69
C GLY A 256 24.04 25.74 6.70
N PHE A 257 25.27 25.31 7.01
CA PHE A 257 26.44 25.66 6.23
C PHE A 257 26.99 24.44 5.50
N GLY A 258 26.91 24.45 4.17
CA GLY A 258 27.57 23.48 3.33
C GLY A 258 29.10 23.69 3.33
N LYS A 259 29.85 22.61 3.22
CA LYS A 259 31.30 22.67 2.97
C LYS A 259 31.50 22.87 1.47
N LYS A 260 32.44 23.77 1.09
CA LYS A 260 32.81 23.93 -0.30
C LYS A 260 33.36 22.61 -0.82
N MET A 261 32.78 22.10 -1.88
CA MET A 261 33.34 20.94 -2.56
C MET A 261 34.69 21.34 -3.16
N PRO A 262 35.77 20.58 -2.93
CA PRO A 262 37.05 20.89 -3.57
C PRO A 262 36.81 20.87 -5.09
N ILE A 263 37.16 21.94 -5.76
CA ILE A 263 37.30 21.95 -7.22
C ILE A 263 38.56 21.11 -7.46
N ILE A 264 38.37 19.84 -7.76
CA ILE A 264 39.46 18.97 -8.20
C ILE A 264 39.70 19.34 -9.66
N LEU A 265 40.50 20.37 -9.87
CA LEU A 265 41.12 20.62 -11.15
C LEU A 265 42.05 19.43 -11.41
N GLY A 266 41.58 18.48 -12.25
CA GLY A 266 42.39 17.37 -12.74
C GLY A 266 42.23 15.99 -12.06
N ALA A 267 41.19 15.74 -11.25
CA ALA A 267 40.72 14.37 -11.17
C ALA A 267 39.83 14.14 -12.39
N GLU A 268 40.26 13.35 -13.35
CA GLU A 268 39.34 12.66 -14.23
C GLU A 268 38.25 12.10 -13.34
N LEU A 269 37.03 12.64 -13.49
CA LEU A 269 35.82 12.04 -12.90
C LEU A 269 35.77 10.65 -13.53
N LEU A 270 36.25 9.65 -12.78
CA LEU A 270 36.15 8.27 -13.20
C LEU A 270 34.69 8.02 -13.54
N ASP A 271 34.45 7.71 -14.79
CA ASP A 271 33.12 7.31 -15.25
C ASP A 271 32.62 6.18 -14.34
N PRO A 272 31.34 6.19 -13.97
CA PRO A 272 30.82 5.15 -13.11
C PRO A 272 31.12 3.78 -13.67
N ILE A 273 31.60 2.87 -12.82
CA ILE A 273 31.95 1.51 -13.23
C ILE A 273 30.65 0.75 -13.46
N VAL A 274 30.19 0.76 -14.70
CA VAL A 274 29.04 -0.03 -15.12
C VAL A 274 29.53 -1.25 -15.89
N ARG A 275 29.09 -2.42 -15.49
CA ARG A 275 29.33 -3.68 -16.21
C ARG A 275 28.10 -4.00 -17.05
N PHE A 276 28.28 -4.13 -18.35
CA PHE A 276 27.19 -4.45 -19.25
C PHE A 276 27.34 -5.87 -19.79
N SER A 277 26.27 -6.66 -19.68
CA SER A 277 26.19 -8.00 -20.21
C SER A 277 24.82 -8.28 -20.83
N VAL A 278 24.80 -9.17 -21.80
CA VAL A 278 23.56 -9.61 -22.47
C VAL A 278 23.49 -11.13 -22.36
N ILE A 279 22.36 -11.62 -21.85
CA ILE A 279 22.06 -13.04 -21.74
C ILE A 279 20.86 -13.31 -22.65
N ALA A 280 21.11 -13.97 -23.78
CA ALA A 280 20.06 -14.39 -24.67
C ALA A 280 19.83 -15.92 -24.54
N PRO A 281 18.60 -16.39 -24.64
CA PRO A 281 18.32 -17.80 -24.81
C PRO A 281 19.03 -18.34 -26.05
N LYS A 282 19.48 -19.59 -26.03
CA LYS A 282 20.10 -20.24 -27.18
C LYS A 282 19.15 -20.22 -28.39
N ASN A 283 17.89 -20.51 -28.14
CA ASN A 283 16.81 -20.43 -29.12
C ASN A 283 15.67 -19.58 -28.56
N ILE A 284 15.13 -18.71 -29.37
CA ILE A 284 14.03 -17.81 -28.99
C ILE A 284 12.72 -18.43 -29.53
N PRO A 285 11.84 -18.96 -28.66
CA PRO A 285 10.58 -19.51 -29.07
C PRO A 285 9.64 -18.43 -29.63
N THR A 286 9.03 -18.72 -30.78
CA THR A 286 8.07 -17.81 -31.42
C THR A 286 6.74 -17.77 -30.66
N ILE A 287 6.17 -18.94 -30.45
CA ILE A 287 4.91 -19.21 -29.75
C ILE A 287 5.08 -20.52 -29.01
N ARG A 288 4.67 -20.58 -27.76
CA ARG A 288 4.66 -21.80 -27.00
C ARG A 288 3.23 -22.20 -26.64
N LYS A 289 2.85 -23.44 -26.89
CA LYS A 289 1.64 -24.03 -26.34
C LYS A 289 1.86 -24.26 -24.84
N VAL A 290 0.91 -23.84 -24.04
CA VAL A 290 0.92 -24.03 -22.58
C VAL A 290 -0.37 -24.70 -22.16
N ARG A 291 -0.22 -25.81 -21.48
CA ARG A 291 -1.30 -26.50 -20.80
C ARG A 291 -1.41 -25.94 -19.39
N GLU A 292 -2.49 -25.22 -19.14
CA GLU A 292 -2.74 -24.59 -17.84
C GLU A 292 -3.77 -25.38 -17.05
N ILE A 293 -3.42 -25.71 -15.82
CA ILE A 293 -4.36 -26.16 -14.81
C ILE A 293 -4.95 -24.89 -14.17
N PHE A 294 -6.09 -24.46 -14.70
CA PHE A 294 -6.73 -23.20 -14.27
C PHE A 294 -7.49 -23.43 -12.96
N PRO A 295 -7.12 -22.77 -11.87
CA PRO A 295 -7.79 -22.91 -10.59
C PRO A 295 -9.18 -22.31 -10.67
N LEU A 296 -10.21 -23.11 -10.34
CA LEU A 296 -11.60 -22.68 -10.37
C LEU A 296 -12.05 -22.29 -8.97
N ARG A 297 -12.27 -20.99 -8.77
CA ARG A 297 -12.75 -20.48 -7.49
C ARG A 297 -14.20 -20.89 -7.23
N ASN A 298 -14.50 -21.28 -6.01
CA ASN A 298 -15.82 -21.69 -5.56
C ASN A 298 -16.71 -20.52 -5.11
N TYR A 299 -16.45 -19.29 -5.57
CA TYR A 299 -17.25 -18.11 -5.28
C TYR A 299 -17.97 -17.60 -6.51
N VAL A 300 -19.16 -17.04 -6.30
CA VAL A 300 -19.90 -16.23 -7.29
C VAL A 300 -20.14 -14.87 -6.64
N PHE A 301 -19.51 -13.84 -7.20
CA PHE A 301 -19.61 -12.47 -6.66
C PHE A 301 -20.84 -11.77 -7.24
N PHE A 302 -21.46 -10.93 -6.42
CA PHE A 302 -22.69 -10.19 -6.76
C PHE A 302 -22.44 -8.69 -6.75
N ASP A 303 -23.16 -7.98 -7.63
CA ASP A 303 -23.08 -6.53 -7.68
C ASP A 303 -23.79 -5.91 -6.48
N ASN A 304 -23.33 -4.72 -6.06
CA ASN A 304 -23.91 -4.04 -4.91
C ASN A 304 -25.40 -3.72 -5.19
N GLY A 305 -26.26 -4.02 -4.21
CA GLY A 305 -27.71 -3.80 -4.31
C GLY A 305 -28.45 -4.78 -5.22
N SER A 306 -27.81 -5.85 -5.71
CA SER A 306 -28.46 -6.87 -6.55
C SER A 306 -28.30 -8.27 -5.96
N THR A 307 -29.35 -9.07 -6.02
CA THR A 307 -29.36 -10.50 -5.68
C THR A 307 -29.46 -11.39 -6.93
N GLN A 308 -29.42 -10.78 -8.13
CA GLN A 308 -29.38 -11.48 -9.40
C GLN A 308 -27.96 -11.83 -9.79
N ILE A 309 -27.73 -12.99 -10.41
CA ILE A 309 -26.42 -13.37 -10.95
C ILE A 309 -25.98 -12.29 -11.95
N PRO A 310 -24.81 -11.65 -11.79
CA PRO A 310 -24.36 -10.60 -12.69
C PRO A 310 -24.17 -11.05 -14.14
N ASN A 311 -24.44 -10.15 -15.09
CA ASN A 311 -24.36 -10.43 -16.53
C ASN A 311 -22.94 -10.80 -17.04
N ARG A 312 -21.90 -10.58 -16.22
CA ARG A 312 -20.52 -11.03 -16.55
C ARG A 312 -20.33 -12.54 -16.44
N TYR A 313 -21.22 -13.23 -15.71
CA TYR A 313 -21.24 -14.70 -15.72
C TYR A 313 -21.95 -15.22 -16.97
N GLU A 314 -21.36 -16.24 -17.59
CA GLU A 314 -21.92 -16.91 -18.75
C GLU A 314 -23.07 -17.83 -18.31
N LEU A 315 -24.30 -17.43 -18.65
CA LEU A 315 -25.48 -18.23 -18.35
C LEU A 315 -26.04 -18.80 -19.66
N ILE A 316 -26.16 -20.13 -19.72
CA ILE A 316 -26.70 -20.82 -20.89
C ILE A 316 -28.19 -21.14 -20.72
N SER A 317 -28.87 -21.39 -21.84
CA SER A 317 -30.25 -21.88 -21.80
C SER A 317 -30.28 -23.39 -21.58
N LYS A 318 -31.45 -23.90 -21.19
CA LYS A 318 -31.66 -25.33 -20.98
C LYS A 318 -31.36 -26.20 -22.24
N GLU A 319 -31.65 -25.63 -23.42
CA GLU A 319 -31.36 -26.26 -24.70
C GLU A 319 -29.88 -26.36 -24.98
N GLN A 320 -29.10 -25.40 -24.51
CA GLN A 320 -27.65 -25.36 -24.72
C GLN A 320 -26.86 -26.30 -23.81
N VAL A 321 -27.46 -26.76 -22.69
CA VAL A 321 -26.79 -27.70 -21.75
C VAL A 321 -26.24 -28.96 -22.44
N LYS A 322 -26.97 -29.49 -23.42
CA LYS A 322 -26.53 -30.67 -24.16
C LYS A 322 -25.23 -30.49 -24.94
N ASN A 323 -24.94 -29.25 -25.32
CA ASN A 323 -23.79 -28.86 -26.11
C ASN A 323 -22.63 -28.32 -25.26
N PHE A 324 -22.88 -28.03 -23.97
CA PHE A 324 -21.84 -27.54 -23.10
C PHE A 324 -20.88 -28.65 -22.69
N LYS A 325 -19.59 -28.39 -22.85
CA LYS A 325 -18.51 -29.26 -22.39
C LYS A 325 -17.38 -28.46 -21.81
N GLU A 326 -16.98 -28.79 -20.58
CA GLU A 326 -15.93 -28.12 -19.85
C GLU A 326 -14.57 -28.15 -20.59
N ASP A 327 -14.26 -29.22 -21.30
CA ASP A 327 -13.02 -29.47 -22.05
C ASP A 327 -12.96 -28.73 -23.40
N GLN A 328 -14.04 -28.08 -23.80
CA GLN A 328 -14.14 -27.33 -25.07
C GLN A 328 -14.04 -25.82 -24.87
N LEU A 329 -13.64 -25.33 -23.66
CA LEU A 329 -13.38 -23.93 -23.44
C LEU A 329 -12.16 -23.49 -24.27
N ASP A 330 -12.30 -22.32 -24.92
CA ASP A 330 -11.41 -21.84 -25.97
C ASP A 330 -9.93 -21.73 -25.61
N MET A 331 -9.09 -21.79 -26.65
CA MET A 331 -7.67 -21.50 -26.60
C MET A 331 -7.44 -19.98 -26.57
N PHE A 332 -6.54 -19.48 -25.71
CA PHE A 332 -6.25 -18.07 -25.51
C PHE A 332 -4.82 -17.72 -25.92
N VAL A 333 -4.62 -16.44 -26.31
CA VAL A 333 -3.30 -15.87 -26.59
C VAL A 333 -3.03 -14.77 -25.56
N PRO A 334 -2.20 -15.04 -24.53
CA PRO A 334 -1.81 -14.04 -23.53
C PRO A 334 -1.02 -12.90 -24.15
N LYS A 335 -1.23 -11.67 -23.64
CA LYS A 335 -0.64 -10.46 -24.20
C LYS A 335 0.54 -9.91 -23.39
N ASN A 336 0.76 -10.38 -22.19
CA ASN A 336 1.79 -9.87 -21.29
C ASN A 336 2.64 -11.00 -20.67
N MET A 337 3.67 -10.62 -19.89
CA MET A 337 4.57 -11.57 -19.23
C MET A 337 3.87 -12.46 -18.19
N SER A 338 2.71 -12.06 -17.65
CA SER A 338 1.96 -12.94 -16.75
C SER A 338 1.52 -14.23 -17.47
N GLY A 339 1.47 -14.21 -18.81
CA GLY A 339 0.97 -15.29 -19.62
C GLY A 339 -0.54 -15.51 -19.50
N ARG A 340 -1.26 -14.53 -18.92
CA ARG A 340 -2.71 -14.55 -18.81
C ARG A 340 -3.35 -13.51 -19.72
N SER A 341 -4.60 -13.72 -20.07
CA SER A 341 -5.42 -12.74 -20.78
C SER A 341 -6.79 -12.63 -20.11
N GLN A 342 -7.47 -11.49 -20.30
CA GLN A 342 -8.82 -11.31 -19.78
C GLN A 342 -9.80 -12.37 -20.28
N ARG A 343 -9.58 -12.93 -21.47
CA ARG A 343 -10.38 -14.02 -22.00
C ARG A 343 -10.33 -15.30 -21.16
N GLN A 344 -9.24 -15.51 -20.40
CA GLN A 344 -9.14 -16.66 -19.50
C GLN A 344 -10.15 -16.57 -18.34
N MET A 345 -10.59 -15.36 -17.96
CA MET A 345 -11.69 -15.19 -17.01
C MET A 345 -13.02 -15.76 -17.52
N ILE A 346 -13.21 -15.92 -18.83
CA ILE A 346 -14.40 -16.57 -19.38
C ILE A 346 -14.54 -18.00 -18.84
N VAL A 347 -13.43 -18.70 -18.61
CA VAL A 347 -13.44 -20.01 -17.96
C VAL A 347 -14.06 -19.94 -16.57
N TYR A 348 -13.65 -18.96 -15.78
CA TYR A 348 -14.22 -18.74 -14.45
C TYR A 348 -15.68 -18.26 -14.53
N TYR A 349 -16.03 -17.38 -15.46
CA TYR A 349 -17.42 -16.94 -15.63
C TYR A 349 -18.37 -18.06 -16.05
N ASN A 350 -17.85 -19.19 -16.50
CA ASN A 350 -18.59 -20.44 -16.71
C ASN A 350 -18.70 -21.30 -15.44
N VAL A 351 -18.33 -20.83 -14.26
CA VAL A 351 -18.29 -21.61 -13.01
C VAL A 351 -19.61 -22.33 -12.72
N LEU A 352 -20.75 -21.67 -12.98
CA LEU A 352 -22.07 -22.26 -12.76
C LEU A 352 -22.41 -23.33 -13.82
N ASN A 353 -21.97 -23.14 -15.06
CA ASN A 353 -22.15 -24.13 -16.14
C ASN A 353 -21.28 -25.37 -15.87
N ILE A 354 -20.02 -25.17 -15.45
CA ILE A 354 -19.10 -26.24 -15.06
C ILE A 354 -19.65 -27.01 -13.86
N LEU A 355 -20.16 -26.29 -12.84
CA LEU A 355 -20.77 -26.92 -11.68
C LEU A 355 -22.00 -27.77 -12.05
N GLY A 356 -22.91 -27.21 -12.87
CA GLY A 356 -24.09 -27.90 -13.35
C GLY A 356 -23.75 -29.15 -14.16
N ASP A 357 -22.79 -29.07 -15.07
CA ASP A 357 -22.31 -30.20 -15.88
C ASP A 357 -21.70 -31.31 -15.00
N ARG A 358 -20.85 -30.96 -14.03
CA ARG A 358 -20.26 -31.91 -13.08
C ARG A 358 -21.31 -32.57 -12.20
N MET A 359 -22.28 -31.82 -11.71
CA MET A 359 -23.40 -32.38 -10.92
C MET A 359 -24.31 -33.30 -11.74
N ASN A 360 -24.47 -33.06 -13.04
CA ASN A 360 -25.20 -33.95 -13.94
C ASN A 360 -24.43 -35.23 -14.22
N LYS A 361 -23.12 -35.15 -14.37
CA LYS A 361 -22.25 -36.34 -14.58
C LYS A 361 -22.17 -37.22 -13.33
N ASN A 362 -22.31 -36.66 -12.14
CA ASN A 362 -22.32 -37.36 -10.87
C ASN A 362 -23.55 -37.02 -10.03
N THR A 363 -24.56 -37.85 -10.06
CA THR A 363 -25.84 -37.64 -9.40
C THR A 363 -25.77 -37.72 -7.86
N ALA A 364 -24.69 -38.23 -7.29
CA ALA A 364 -24.48 -38.31 -5.84
C ALA A 364 -23.96 -37.02 -5.22
N MET A 365 -23.43 -36.11 -6.04
CA MET A 365 -22.86 -34.82 -5.54
C MET A 365 -23.94 -33.94 -4.92
N THR A 366 -23.61 -33.36 -3.77
CA THR A 366 -24.42 -32.34 -3.07
C THR A 366 -23.57 -31.12 -2.82
N ILE A 367 -24.22 -29.94 -2.78
CA ILE A 367 -23.59 -28.67 -2.51
C ILE A 367 -24.39 -27.86 -1.49
N ASN A 368 -23.70 -26.99 -0.75
CA ASN A 368 -24.31 -25.93 0.04
C ASN A 368 -23.88 -24.58 -0.53
N LEU A 369 -24.87 -23.73 -0.85
CA LEU A 369 -24.68 -22.37 -1.34
C LEU A 369 -24.83 -21.40 -0.19
N VAL A 370 -23.70 -20.82 0.25
CA VAL A 370 -23.67 -19.89 1.38
C VAL A 370 -23.52 -18.47 0.85
N GLY A 371 -24.63 -17.73 0.80
CA GLY A 371 -24.65 -16.33 0.40
C GLY A 371 -24.30 -15.40 1.53
N SER A 372 -23.43 -14.42 1.28
CA SER A 372 -22.93 -13.49 2.27
C SER A 372 -23.10 -12.05 1.81
N SER A 373 -23.68 -11.20 2.67
CA SER A 373 -23.93 -9.79 2.41
C SER A 373 -23.93 -8.97 3.69
N ASP A 374 -23.30 -7.81 3.66
CA ASP A 374 -23.32 -6.83 4.75
C ASP A 374 -24.70 -6.19 4.94
N VAL A 375 -25.58 -6.26 3.93
CA VAL A 375 -26.99 -5.84 4.03
C VAL A 375 -27.76 -6.72 5.02
N GLY A 376 -27.44 -8.02 5.07
CA GLY A 376 -28.04 -8.95 6.01
C GLY A 376 -28.11 -10.39 5.49
N PRO A 377 -28.44 -11.36 6.39
CA PRO A 377 -28.51 -12.77 6.01
C PRO A 377 -29.58 -13.08 4.97
N GLN A 378 -30.70 -12.32 4.95
CA GLN A 378 -31.76 -12.52 3.96
C GLN A 378 -31.30 -12.17 2.55
N ASP A 379 -30.56 -11.06 2.39
CA ASP A 379 -29.97 -10.67 1.10
C ASP A 379 -28.97 -11.72 0.62
N GLY A 380 -28.17 -12.28 1.55
CA GLY A 380 -27.29 -13.43 1.26
C GLY A 380 -28.07 -14.67 0.82
N MET A 381 -29.17 -15.00 1.50
CA MET A 381 -30.06 -16.09 1.15
C MET A 381 -30.65 -15.93 -0.26
N ASP A 382 -31.09 -14.72 -0.60
CA ASP A 382 -31.70 -14.44 -1.91
C ASP A 382 -30.67 -14.59 -3.05
N MET A 383 -29.41 -14.22 -2.83
CA MET A 383 -28.32 -14.49 -3.76
C MET A 383 -28.09 -16.01 -3.93
N ALA A 384 -28.06 -16.78 -2.83
CA ALA A 384 -27.89 -18.23 -2.88
C ALA A 384 -29.05 -18.92 -3.61
N GLU A 385 -30.29 -18.49 -3.38
CA GLU A 385 -31.48 -18.98 -4.09
C GLU A 385 -31.43 -18.65 -5.59
N SER A 386 -30.93 -17.48 -5.98
CA SER A 386 -30.74 -17.12 -7.39
C SER A 386 -29.81 -18.12 -8.12
N VAL A 387 -28.68 -18.49 -7.48
CA VAL A 387 -27.77 -19.54 -8.02
C VAL A 387 -28.44 -20.91 -8.05
N LYS A 388 -29.14 -21.31 -6.99
CA LYS A 388 -29.89 -22.58 -6.94
C LYS A 388 -30.92 -22.64 -8.03
N GLN A 389 -31.71 -21.57 -8.21
CA GLN A 389 -32.73 -21.52 -9.26
C GLN A 389 -32.12 -21.70 -10.65
N TYR A 390 -30.96 -21.13 -10.93
CA TYR A 390 -30.25 -21.34 -12.18
C TYR A 390 -29.90 -22.83 -12.39
N LEU A 391 -29.26 -23.47 -11.40
CA LEU A 391 -28.87 -24.87 -11.48
C LEU A 391 -30.08 -25.82 -11.62
N VAL A 392 -31.17 -25.55 -10.92
CA VAL A 392 -32.40 -26.36 -10.98
C VAL A 392 -33.12 -26.19 -12.32
N SER A 393 -33.32 -24.93 -12.76
CA SER A 393 -34.12 -24.65 -13.96
C SER A 393 -33.39 -25.00 -15.26
N VAL A 394 -32.09 -24.70 -15.35
CA VAL A 394 -31.28 -24.89 -16.55
C VAL A 394 -30.70 -26.29 -16.62
N PHE A 395 -30.02 -26.76 -15.58
CA PHE A 395 -29.37 -28.06 -15.56
C PHE A 395 -30.27 -29.19 -15.05
N SER A 396 -31.49 -28.87 -14.63
CA SER A 396 -32.44 -29.86 -14.08
C SER A 396 -31.91 -30.64 -12.87
N ILE A 397 -31.05 -30.00 -12.06
CA ILE A 397 -30.54 -30.58 -10.82
C ILE A 397 -31.67 -30.70 -9.81
N ASN A 398 -31.78 -31.87 -9.14
CA ASN A 398 -32.78 -32.06 -8.09
C ASN A 398 -32.55 -31.03 -6.93
N PRO A 399 -33.56 -30.21 -6.56
CA PRO A 399 -33.44 -29.20 -5.52
C PRO A 399 -32.95 -29.75 -4.16
N SER A 400 -33.23 -31.01 -3.83
CA SER A 400 -32.76 -31.64 -2.59
C SER A 400 -31.24 -31.84 -2.50
N ARG A 401 -30.53 -31.68 -3.61
CA ARG A 401 -29.07 -31.78 -3.68
C ARG A 401 -28.37 -30.43 -3.44
N ILE A 402 -29.16 -29.38 -3.29
CA ILE A 402 -28.66 -27.98 -3.14
C ILE A 402 -29.28 -27.37 -1.89
N GLU A 403 -28.49 -27.23 -0.86
CA GLU A 403 -28.84 -26.45 0.33
C GLU A 403 -28.46 -24.99 0.13
N THR A 404 -29.19 -24.09 0.80
CA THR A 404 -28.95 -22.65 0.75
C THR A 404 -28.87 -22.08 2.16
N GLU A 405 -27.93 -21.15 2.40
CA GLU A 405 -27.75 -20.49 3.67
C GLU A 405 -27.39 -19.03 3.44
N GLY A 406 -27.94 -18.11 4.26
CA GLY A 406 -27.59 -16.69 4.22
C GLY A 406 -26.81 -16.26 5.46
N LYS A 407 -25.75 -15.45 5.29
CA LYS A 407 -24.90 -14.92 6.34
C LYS A 407 -24.61 -13.42 6.13
N VAL A 408 -24.23 -12.74 7.21
CA VAL A 408 -23.76 -11.35 7.14
C VAL A 408 -22.34 -11.28 6.57
N LYS A 409 -21.48 -12.22 6.93
CA LYS A 409 -20.08 -12.28 6.45
C LYS A 409 -19.75 -13.70 5.99
N PRO A 410 -18.89 -13.83 4.99
CA PRO A 410 -18.41 -15.13 4.55
C PRO A 410 -17.50 -15.76 5.61
N LYS A 411 -17.24 -17.06 5.49
CA LYS A 411 -16.36 -17.80 6.39
C LYS A 411 -14.93 -17.24 6.42
N ILE A 412 -14.45 -16.76 5.27
CA ILE A 412 -13.16 -16.09 5.11
C ILE A 412 -13.46 -14.69 4.58
N PRO A 413 -13.62 -13.69 5.45
CA PRO A 413 -13.92 -12.33 4.99
C PRO A 413 -12.68 -11.62 4.46
N SER A 414 -12.86 -10.83 3.42
CA SER A 414 -11.86 -9.89 2.92
C SER A 414 -11.75 -8.67 3.84
N GLU A 415 -12.89 -8.20 4.38
CA GLU A 415 -12.92 -7.13 5.37
C GLU A 415 -12.42 -7.64 6.74
N GLN A 416 -11.21 -7.23 7.11
CA GLN A 416 -10.59 -7.55 8.38
C GLN A 416 -10.94 -6.52 9.47
N PRO A 417 -10.98 -6.92 10.77
CA PRO A 417 -11.20 -5.98 11.86
C PRO A 417 -10.13 -4.87 11.86
N GLY A 418 -10.58 -3.60 11.88
CA GLY A 418 -9.69 -2.44 11.87
C GLY A 418 -9.23 -1.98 10.48
N ALA A 419 -9.64 -2.63 9.41
CA ALA A 419 -9.44 -2.14 8.06
C ALA A 419 -10.18 -0.81 7.85
N THR A 420 -9.46 0.21 7.39
CA THR A 420 -10.01 1.56 7.15
C THR A 420 -9.80 2.04 5.73
N ARG A 421 -8.96 1.37 4.96
CA ARG A 421 -8.68 1.68 3.56
C ARG A 421 -9.46 0.74 2.65
N GLU A 422 -9.91 1.26 1.53
CA GLU A 422 -10.50 0.49 0.42
C GLU A 422 -11.66 -0.44 0.84
N LEU A 423 -12.42 -0.01 1.87
CA LEU A 423 -13.53 -0.80 2.45
C LEU A 423 -14.54 -1.25 1.39
N GLU A 424 -14.83 -0.40 0.41
CA GLU A 424 -15.75 -0.72 -0.69
C GLU A 424 -15.26 -1.93 -1.52
N LEU A 425 -13.95 -2.00 -1.78
CA LEU A 425 -13.36 -3.12 -2.53
C LEU A 425 -13.36 -4.40 -1.70
N LEU A 426 -13.10 -4.30 -0.38
CA LEU A 426 -13.14 -5.43 0.55
C LEU A 426 -14.55 -5.98 0.69
N ARG A 427 -15.54 -5.11 0.87
CA ARG A 427 -16.97 -5.48 0.97
C ARG A 427 -17.50 -6.08 -0.34
N ALA A 428 -17.09 -5.53 -1.50
CA ALA A 428 -17.38 -6.14 -2.78
C ALA A 428 -16.83 -7.57 -2.89
N GLY A 429 -15.69 -7.86 -2.28
CA GLY A 429 -15.13 -9.22 -2.18
C GLY A 429 -15.91 -10.14 -1.23
N ASP A 430 -16.62 -9.59 -0.24
CA ASP A 430 -17.40 -10.35 0.73
C ASP A 430 -18.86 -10.57 0.29
N ARG A 431 -19.34 -9.77 -0.68
CA ARG A 431 -20.67 -9.92 -1.28
C ARG A 431 -20.66 -11.04 -2.33
N ARG A 432 -20.86 -12.27 -1.87
CA ARG A 432 -20.71 -13.46 -2.73
C ARG A 432 -21.53 -14.65 -2.25
N VAL A 433 -21.73 -15.60 -3.14
CA VAL A 433 -22.18 -16.95 -2.82
C VAL A 433 -20.98 -17.89 -2.84
N SER A 434 -20.70 -18.56 -1.73
CA SER A 434 -19.68 -19.58 -1.62
C SER A 434 -20.30 -20.96 -1.91
N ILE A 435 -19.70 -21.72 -2.83
CA ILE A 435 -20.11 -23.06 -3.18
C ILE A 435 -19.31 -24.03 -2.31
N GLU A 436 -19.95 -24.63 -1.33
CA GLU A 436 -19.34 -25.62 -0.44
C GLU A 436 -19.80 -27.03 -0.84
N SER A 437 -18.92 -28.02 -0.75
CA SER A 437 -19.23 -29.40 -1.00
C SER A 437 -18.38 -30.33 -0.15
N LYS A 438 -18.94 -31.49 0.16
CA LYS A 438 -18.20 -32.62 0.76
C LYS A 438 -17.84 -33.69 -0.30
N SER A 439 -18.25 -33.49 -1.56
CA SER A 439 -17.99 -34.40 -2.65
C SER A 439 -16.57 -34.20 -3.19
N PRO A 440 -15.68 -35.22 -3.05
CA PRO A 440 -14.27 -35.09 -3.47
C PRO A 440 -14.11 -34.76 -4.96
N GLU A 441 -15.05 -35.23 -5.78
CA GLU A 441 -15.03 -35.03 -7.23
C GLU A 441 -15.25 -33.56 -7.66
N LEU A 442 -15.83 -32.72 -6.78
CA LEU A 442 -16.01 -31.29 -7.04
C LEU A 442 -14.83 -30.46 -6.56
N LEU A 443 -14.02 -30.98 -5.64
CA LEU A 443 -12.99 -30.23 -4.95
C LEU A 443 -11.63 -30.41 -5.61
N MET A 444 -10.77 -29.41 -5.45
CA MET A 444 -9.37 -29.54 -5.84
C MET A 444 -8.68 -30.58 -4.98
N GLU A 445 -7.85 -31.42 -5.60
CA GLU A 445 -7.04 -32.39 -4.88
C GLU A 445 -6.10 -31.74 -3.86
N PHE A 446 -5.78 -32.47 -2.78
CA PHE A 446 -4.81 -32.08 -1.73
C PHE A 446 -5.17 -30.86 -0.87
N GLN A 447 -6.44 -30.50 -0.79
CA GLN A 447 -6.88 -29.54 0.21
C GLN A 447 -7.29 -30.21 1.52
N ASN A 448 -6.70 -29.77 2.63
CA ASN A 448 -7.10 -30.20 3.98
C ASN A 448 -8.20 -29.26 4.49
N GLY A 449 -9.42 -29.76 4.68
CA GLY A 449 -10.55 -29.00 5.23
C GLY A 449 -11.58 -28.57 4.21
N SER A 450 -12.39 -27.55 4.55
CA SER A 450 -13.38 -26.97 3.62
C SER A 450 -12.65 -26.29 2.47
N SER A 451 -12.70 -26.90 1.30
CA SER A 451 -12.03 -26.39 0.13
C SER A 451 -12.59 -25.04 -0.31
N THR A 452 -11.71 -24.13 -0.60
CA THR A 452 -12.00 -22.83 -1.21
C THR A 452 -11.83 -22.82 -2.73
N LEU A 453 -11.56 -23.99 -3.32
CA LEU A 453 -11.42 -24.19 -4.77
C LEU A 453 -12.18 -25.43 -5.21
N LEU A 454 -12.89 -25.30 -6.33
CA LEU A 454 -13.42 -26.42 -7.07
C LEU A 454 -12.28 -27.08 -7.85
N LYS A 455 -12.50 -28.34 -8.30
CA LYS A 455 -11.57 -29.04 -9.19
C LYS A 455 -11.22 -28.14 -10.37
N SER A 456 -9.92 -27.99 -10.61
CA SER A 456 -9.38 -27.15 -11.67
C SER A 456 -9.87 -27.55 -13.06
N VAL A 457 -9.88 -26.61 -13.98
CA VAL A 457 -10.14 -26.82 -15.40
C VAL A 457 -8.81 -26.80 -16.15
N GLU A 458 -8.61 -27.72 -17.06
CA GLU A 458 -7.48 -27.73 -17.97
C GLU A 458 -7.81 -26.89 -19.20
N ILE A 459 -6.99 -25.88 -19.47
CA ILE A 459 -7.12 -25.01 -20.64
C ILE A 459 -5.83 -25.02 -21.46
N MET A 460 -5.96 -24.84 -22.77
CA MET A 460 -4.83 -24.67 -23.68
C MET A 460 -4.66 -23.21 -24.06
N SER A 461 -3.46 -22.68 -23.89
CA SER A 461 -3.12 -21.32 -24.32
C SER A 461 -1.87 -21.28 -25.19
N ASN A 462 -1.79 -20.27 -26.06
CA ASN A 462 -0.61 -19.97 -26.84
C ASN A 462 0.06 -18.71 -26.30
N GLN A 463 1.27 -18.82 -25.80
CA GLN A 463 2.08 -17.68 -25.38
C GLN A 463 2.89 -17.16 -26.56
N GLU A 464 2.62 -15.92 -27.01
CA GLU A 464 3.37 -15.27 -28.09
C GLU A 464 4.77 -14.81 -27.68
N ALA A 465 4.97 -14.52 -26.41
CA ALA A 465 6.25 -14.19 -25.81
C ALA A 465 6.44 -14.98 -24.53
N PRO A 466 6.72 -16.30 -24.61
CA PRO A 466 6.96 -17.12 -23.44
C PRO A 466 8.18 -16.59 -22.67
N LEU A 467 8.24 -16.84 -21.36
CA LEU A 467 9.27 -16.26 -20.48
C LEU A 467 10.69 -16.60 -20.90
N ASP A 468 10.90 -17.80 -21.44
CA ASP A 468 12.17 -18.25 -22.00
C ASP A 468 12.53 -17.61 -23.35
N SER A 469 11.69 -16.74 -23.90
CA SER A 469 11.98 -15.96 -25.11
C SER A 469 12.66 -14.62 -24.86
N TYR A 470 12.78 -14.20 -23.59
CA TYR A 470 13.29 -12.88 -23.26
C TYR A 470 14.80 -12.83 -23.22
N VAL A 471 15.35 -11.80 -23.82
CA VAL A 471 16.78 -11.44 -23.73
C VAL A 471 16.95 -10.52 -22.53
N ALA A 472 17.84 -10.87 -21.62
CA ALA A 472 18.16 -10.10 -20.43
C ALA A 472 19.37 -9.19 -20.72
N PHE A 473 19.21 -7.89 -20.48
CA PHE A 473 20.24 -6.87 -20.57
C PHE A 473 20.53 -6.38 -19.16
N ASN A 474 21.73 -6.65 -18.68
CA ASN A 474 22.17 -6.29 -17.34
C ASN A 474 23.23 -5.19 -17.39
N ALA A 475 22.92 -4.03 -16.80
CA ALA A 475 23.81 -2.89 -16.64
C ALA A 475 24.14 -2.74 -15.13
N ASP A 476 24.89 -3.69 -14.59
CA ASP A 476 25.24 -3.77 -13.17
C ASP A 476 25.97 -2.49 -12.71
N GLY A 477 25.43 -1.84 -11.67
CA GLY A 477 25.88 -0.53 -11.17
C GLY A 477 25.24 0.67 -11.86
N ALA A 478 24.27 0.47 -12.79
CA ALA A 478 23.62 1.58 -13.46
C ALA A 478 22.75 2.39 -12.51
N MET A 479 21.99 1.74 -11.61
CA MET A 479 21.15 2.45 -10.63
C MET A 479 21.96 3.35 -9.68
N GLU A 480 23.22 3.00 -9.40
CA GLU A 480 24.08 3.76 -8.49
C GLU A 480 24.82 4.89 -9.20
N GLY A 481 25.21 4.68 -10.46
CA GLY A 481 26.11 5.57 -11.20
C GLY A 481 25.48 6.39 -12.31
N LEU A 482 24.31 5.99 -12.83
CA LEU A 482 23.67 6.64 -13.97
C LEU A 482 22.33 7.29 -13.61
N LYS A 483 21.99 8.36 -14.31
CA LYS A 483 20.62 8.93 -14.26
C LYS A 483 19.62 8.04 -15.01
N SER A 484 20.07 7.47 -16.11
CA SER A 484 19.32 6.54 -16.97
C SER A 484 20.28 5.90 -17.95
N TRP A 485 19.83 4.82 -18.58
CA TRP A 485 20.56 4.22 -19.70
C TRP A 485 19.60 3.78 -20.81
N SER A 486 20.13 3.63 -22.00
CA SER A 486 19.41 3.19 -23.19
C SER A 486 20.24 2.22 -23.99
N MET A 487 19.64 1.54 -24.95
CA MET A 487 20.34 0.62 -25.84
C MET A 487 20.07 0.94 -27.30
N GLU A 488 21.10 0.76 -28.11
CA GLU A 488 21.01 0.66 -29.56
C GLU A 488 21.39 -0.76 -29.98
N ILE A 489 20.49 -1.46 -30.64
CA ILE A 489 20.69 -2.83 -31.11
C ILE A 489 20.77 -2.75 -32.63
N THR A 490 21.96 -3.03 -33.20
CA THR A 490 22.23 -2.97 -34.61
C THR A 490 22.33 -4.38 -35.19
N ASP A 491 21.57 -4.67 -36.23
CA ASP A 491 21.58 -5.97 -36.90
C ASP A 491 22.66 -6.07 -38.00
N ASP A 492 22.76 -7.24 -38.64
CA ASP A 492 23.70 -7.49 -39.75
C ASP A 492 23.49 -6.60 -40.99
N ASN A 493 22.30 -5.99 -41.11
CA ASN A 493 21.96 -5.07 -42.19
C ASN A 493 22.15 -3.61 -41.79
N ASN A 494 22.77 -3.34 -40.63
CA ASN A 494 22.96 -2.00 -40.06
C ASN A 494 21.64 -1.29 -39.69
N ILE A 495 20.54 -2.03 -39.49
CA ILE A 495 19.29 -1.46 -39.00
C ILE A 495 19.43 -1.32 -37.49
N VAL A 496 19.17 -0.12 -36.98
CA VAL A 496 19.29 0.21 -35.55
C VAL A 496 17.92 0.27 -34.90
N GLN A 497 17.73 -0.53 -33.87
CA GLN A 497 16.58 -0.45 -32.96
C GLN A 497 17.02 0.23 -31.66
N LYS A 498 16.18 1.12 -31.10
CA LYS A 498 16.47 1.86 -29.85
C LYS A 498 15.49 1.48 -28.76
N PHE A 499 16.00 1.25 -27.55
CA PHE A 499 15.24 0.89 -26.38
C PHE A 499 15.65 1.75 -25.17
N GLY A 500 14.70 2.13 -24.33
CA GLY A 500 14.90 2.97 -23.16
C GLY A 500 14.22 4.35 -23.27
N PRO A 501 14.42 5.28 -22.32
CA PRO A 501 15.37 5.18 -21.22
C PRO A 501 14.95 4.18 -20.13
N PHE A 502 15.94 3.56 -19.50
CA PHE A 502 15.78 2.62 -18.39
C PHE A 502 16.38 3.20 -17.10
N TYR A 503 15.79 2.83 -15.96
CA TYR A 503 16.19 3.30 -14.63
C TYR A 503 16.56 2.17 -13.68
N GLN A 504 16.57 0.91 -14.15
CA GLN A 504 16.90 -0.31 -13.41
C GLN A 504 18.11 -1.00 -14.03
N ASP A 505 18.84 -1.78 -13.24
CA ASP A 505 20.05 -2.49 -13.71
C ASP A 505 19.71 -3.60 -14.71
N LEU A 506 18.58 -4.27 -14.55
CA LEU A 506 18.20 -5.42 -15.36
C LEU A 506 16.91 -5.13 -16.16
N VAL A 507 17.01 -5.28 -17.46
CA VAL A 507 15.90 -5.12 -18.41
C VAL A 507 15.74 -6.40 -19.23
N ARG A 508 14.49 -6.80 -19.46
CA ARG A 508 14.15 -7.96 -20.28
C ARG A 508 13.30 -7.54 -21.47
N ILE A 509 13.71 -7.94 -22.65
CA ILE A 509 13.01 -7.63 -23.91
C ILE A 509 12.69 -8.94 -24.64
N PRO A 510 11.44 -9.14 -25.14
CA PRO A 510 11.13 -10.32 -25.94
C PRO A 510 12.07 -10.45 -27.13
N GLY A 511 12.77 -11.56 -27.28
CA GLY A 511 13.71 -11.76 -28.37
C GLY A 511 13.06 -11.66 -29.75
N LYS A 512 11.79 -12.05 -29.87
CA LYS A 512 11.01 -11.89 -31.13
C LYS A 512 10.84 -10.42 -31.51
N SER A 513 10.74 -9.49 -30.57
CA SER A 513 10.65 -8.05 -30.89
C SER A 513 11.97 -7.49 -31.46
N ILE A 514 13.09 -8.14 -31.16
CA ILE A 514 14.42 -7.78 -31.70
C ILE A 514 14.63 -8.47 -33.07
N LEU A 515 14.34 -9.78 -33.14
CA LEU A 515 14.49 -10.57 -34.37
C LEU A 515 13.48 -10.24 -35.46
N GLY A 516 12.25 -9.85 -35.08
CA GLY A 516 11.14 -9.68 -36.03
C GLY A 516 10.72 -11.04 -36.63
N THR A 517 10.77 -11.12 -37.97
CA THR A 517 10.46 -12.35 -38.73
C THR A 517 11.71 -13.10 -39.18
N ARG A 518 12.89 -12.65 -38.83
CA ARG A 518 14.17 -13.24 -39.25
C ARG A 518 14.39 -14.57 -38.51
N PRO A 519 14.80 -15.62 -39.21
CA PRO A 519 15.03 -16.91 -38.57
C PRO A 519 16.22 -16.89 -37.60
N GLU A 520 17.23 -16.04 -37.87
CA GLU A 520 18.40 -15.82 -37.06
C GLU A 520 19.04 -14.47 -37.32
N GLY A 521 19.92 -13.99 -36.43
CA GLY A 521 20.67 -12.74 -36.63
C GLY A 521 21.76 -12.55 -35.60
N ASN A 522 22.83 -11.83 -36.04
CA ASN A 522 23.84 -11.31 -35.14
C ASN A 522 23.55 -9.85 -34.86
N TYR A 523 23.61 -9.49 -33.61
CA TYR A 523 23.29 -8.14 -33.16
C TYR A 523 24.45 -7.55 -32.38
N LYS A 524 24.84 -6.31 -32.73
CA LYS A 524 25.70 -5.48 -31.92
C LYS A 524 24.84 -4.67 -30.95
N VAL A 525 25.03 -4.83 -29.68
CA VAL A 525 24.29 -4.12 -28.63
C VAL A 525 25.19 -3.06 -28.04
N LYS A 526 24.79 -1.81 -28.11
CA LYS A 526 25.45 -0.66 -27.55
C LYS A 526 24.62 -0.09 -26.40
N MET A 527 25.11 -0.18 -25.20
CA MET A 527 24.54 0.47 -24.03
C MET A 527 25.07 1.90 -23.96
N ILE A 528 24.19 2.87 -23.71
CA ILE A 528 24.49 4.29 -23.60
C ILE A 528 23.90 4.76 -22.27
N GLY A 529 24.76 4.99 -21.28
CA GLY A 529 24.40 5.45 -19.94
C GLY A 529 24.68 6.93 -19.77
N LEU A 530 23.74 7.69 -19.21
CA LEU A 530 23.90 9.10 -18.85
C LEU A 530 24.30 9.18 -17.37
N ALA A 531 25.55 9.53 -17.11
CA ALA A 531 26.05 9.69 -15.74
C ALA A 531 25.53 10.96 -15.07
N GLY A 532 25.59 11.01 -13.74
CA GLY A 532 25.16 12.18 -12.94
C GLY A 532 25.92 13.46 -13.25
N ASN A 533 27.17 13.34 -13.70
CA ASN A 533 28.05 14.44 -14.14
C ASN A 533 27.80 14.93 -15.58
N GLY A 534 26.87 14.33 -16.31
CA GLY A 534 26.56 14.65 -17.71
C GLY A 534 27.39 13.86 -18.72
N ASN A 535 28.38 13.08 -18.29
CA ASN A 535 29.17 12.23 -19.16
C ASN A 535 28.34 11.04 -19.67
N THR A 536 28.76 10.50 -20.81
CA THR A 536 28.11 9.32 -21.39
C THR A 536 29.01 8.10 -21.23
N VAL A 537 28.50 7.06 -20.57
CA VAL A 537 29.16 5.76 -20.45
C VAL A 537 28.68 4.87 -21.58
N ILE A 538 29.59 4.35 -22.39
CA ILE A 538 29.26 3.47 -23.52
C ILE A 538 29.88 2.09 -23.27
N LYS A 539 29.09 1.04 -23.46
CA LYS A 539 29.53 -0.36 -23.43
C LYS A 539 28.94 -1.08 -24.64
N ASP A 540 29.73 -1.91 -25.26
CA ASP A 540 29.34 -2.71 -26.42
C ASP A 540 29.43 -4.20 -26.11
N THR A 541 28.50 -4.97 -26.66
CA THR A 541 28.55 -6.43 -26.66
C THR A 541 27.91 -6.96 -27.94
N LYS A 542 28.02 -8.26 -28.17
CA LYS A 542 27.39 -8.92 -29.32
C LYS A 542 26.53 -10.06 -28.82
N VAL A 543 25.43 -10.30 -29.51
CA VAL A 543 24.52 -11.41 -29.23
C VAL A 543 24.08 -12.04 -30.54
N HIS A 544 24.07 -13.35 -30.57
CA HIS A 544 23.47 -14.16 -31.66
C HIS A 544 22.14 -14.71 -31.17
N MET A 545 21.12 -14.60 -32.00
CA MET A 545 19.76 -15.08 -31.67
C MET A 545 19.22 -15.90 -32.81
N VAL A 546 18.53 -17.00 -32.47
CA VAL A 546 17.88 -17.91 -33.41
C VAL A 546 16.39 -17.99 -33.05
N LEU A 547 15.53 -17.74 -34.00
CA LEU A 547 14.10 -17.90 -33.86
C LEU A 547 13.75 -19.38 -34.01
N TRP A 548 12.95 -19.88 -33.10
CA TRP A 548 12.64 -21.30 -33.04
C TRP A 548 11.15 -21.52 -32.79
N THR A 549 10.59 -22.52 -33.44
CA THR A 549 9.21 -22.92 -33.20
C THR A 549 9.20 -24.21 -32.38
N PRO A 550 8.73 -24.15 -31.12
CA PRO A 550 8.63 -25.34 -30.27
C PRO A 550 7.78 -26.43 -30.90
N THR A 551 8.20 -27.68 -30.74
CA THR A 551 7.41 -28.86 -31.13
C THR A 551 6.32 -29.13 -30.10
N GLN A 552 5.37 -30.02 -30.42
CA GLN A 552 4.29 -30.37 -29.52
C GLN A 552 4.79 -31.07 -28.22
N GLU A 553 5.93 -31.72 -28.27
CA GLU A 553 6.56 -32.36 -27.09
C GLU A 553 7.18 -31.34 -26.11
N GLN A 554 7.38 -30.10 -26.56
CA GLN A 554 7.95 -29.01 -25.78
C GLN A 554 6.86 -28.06 -25.25
N GLU A 555 5.67 -28.61 -25.05
CA GLU A 555 4.55 -27.92 -24.42
C GLU A 555 4.92 -27.47 -22.99
N GLY A 556 4.67 -26.21 -22.67
CA GLY A 556 4.80 -25.69 -21.31
C GLY A 556 3.63 -26.13 -20.43
N LYS A 557 3.85 -26.14 -19.12
CA LYS A 557 2.78 -26.36 -18.13
C LYS A 557 2.69 -25.17 -17.20
N ARG A 558 1.46 -24.76 -16.90
CA ARG A 558 1.20 -23.66 -15.98
C ARG A 558 0.34 -24.11 -14.83
N TYR A 559 0.73 -23.70 -13.64
CA TYR A 559 -0.03 -23.89 -12.41
C TYR A 559 -0.19 -22.54 -11.71
N SER A 560 -1.19 -22.40 -10.86
CA SER A 560 -1.42 -21.19 -10.09
C SER A 560 -1.76 -21.52 -8.65
N ILE A 561 -1.15 -20.79 -7.73
CA ILE A 561 -1.42 -20.82 -6.30
C ILE A 561 -2.20 -19.54 -5.99
N LEU A 562 -3.44 -19.66 -5.57
CA LEU A 562 -4.29 -18.52 -5.21
C LEU A 562 -4.24 -18.25 -3.72
N TYR A 563 -4.21 -16.98 -3.35
CA TYR A 563 -4.16 -16.52 -1.96
C TYR A 563 -5.45 -15.80 -1.57
N GLU A 564 -5.91 -16.02 -0.35
CA GLU A 564 -6.94 -15.17 0.25
C GLU A 564 -6.37 -13.79 0.56
N PHE A 565 -7.25 -12.84 0.85
CA PHE A 565 -6.83 -11.49 1.20
C PHE A 565 -5.92 -11.51 2.44
N ASN A 566 -4.78 -10.82 2.36
CA ASN A 566 -3.78 -10.69 3.42
C ASN A 566 -3.24 -12.02 4.02
N GLU A 567 -3.34 -13.13 3.28
CA GLU A 567 -2.85 -14.42 3.72
C GLU A 567 -1.43 -14.67 3.22
N SER A 568 -0.51 -14.94 4.16
CA SER A 568 0.84 -15.43 3.85
C SER A 568 0.95 -16.96 4.02
N ASN A 569 0.02 -17.58 4.75
CA ASN A 569 0.08 -19.00 5.15
C ASN A 569 -0.59 -19.98 4.18
N ALA A 570 -1.08 -19.54 3.03
CA ALA A 570 -1.71 -20.42 2.03
C ALA A 570 -0.79 -21.57 1.56
N ILE A 571 0.50 -21.42 1.73
CA ILE A 571 1.53 -22.39 1.33
C ILE A 571 1.37 -23.75 2.00
N SER A 572 0.96 -23.81 3.26
CA SER A 572 0.76 -25.09 3.95
C SER A 572 -0.36 -25.93 3.33
N MET A 573 -1.36 -25.31 2.71
CA MET A 573 -2.41 -26.01 1.96
C MET A 573 -1.90 -26.56 0.62
N TYR A 574 -0.96 -25.85 0.00
CA TYR A 574 -0.43 -26.22 -1.30
C TYR A 574 0.86 -27.05 -1.24
N ASP A 575 1.42 -27.30 -0.04
CA ASP A 575 2.67 -28.05 0.10
C ASP A 575 2.61 -29.40 -0.61
N LYS A 576 1.59 -30.22 -0.34
CA LYS A 576 1.37 -31.50 -1.02
C LYS A 576 1.11 -31.33 -2.51
N TYR A 577 0.37 -30.30 -2.90
CA TYR A 577 0.11 -30.04 -4.32
C TYR A 577 1.39 -29.70 -5.07
N LEU A 578 2.25 -28.88 -4.47
CA LEU A 578 3.56 -28.55 -5.03
C LEU A 578 4.47 -29.77 -5.09
N THR A 579 4.57 -30.54 -4.00
CA THR A 579 5.52 -31.67 -3.88
C THR A 579 5.09 -32.92 -4.65
N ASP A 580 3.81 -33.26 -4.58
CA ASP A 580 3.29 -34.55 -5.07
C ASP A 580 2.69 -34.46 -6.50
N ILE A 581 2.22 -33.27 -6.89
CA ILE A 581 1.59 -33.07 -8.22
C ILE A 581 2.49 -32.28 -9.17
N ILE A 582 3.04 -31.14 -8.72
CA ILE A 582 3.78 -30.24 -9.62
C ILE A 582 5.20 -30.72 -9.84
N VAL A 583 5.96 -30.99 -8.78
CA VAL A 583 7.38 -31.37 -8.87
C VAL A 583 7.60 -32.62 -9.76
N PRO A 584 6.80 -33.68 -9.68
CA PRO A 584 6.96 -34.84 -10.59
C PRO A 584 6.74 -34.52 -12.08
N LYS A 585 6.05 -33.42 -12.39
CA LYS A 585 5.77 -33.00 -13.77
C LYS A 585 6.82 -32.02 -14.33
N ILE A 586 7.84 -31.69 -13.55
CA ILE A 586 8.98 -30.88 -14.02
C ILE A 586 9.90 -31.79 -14.84
N PRO A 587 10.11 -31.52 -16.15
CA PRO A 587 10.97 -32.32 -16.97
C PRO A 587 12.44 -32.20 -16.56
N THR A 588 13.24 -33.20 -16.94
CA THR A 588 14.70 -33.19 -16.71
C THR A 588 15.36 -32.00 -17.42
N GLY A 589 16.15 -31.21 -16.70
CA GLY A 589 16.80 -30.02 -17.21
C GLY A 589 15.86 -28.87 -17.53
N GLY A 590 14.59 -28.96 -17.11
CA GLY A 590 13.59 -27.91 -17.33
C GLY A 590 13.83 -26.66 -16.47
N THR A 591 13.14 -25.59 -16.82
CA THR A 591 13.15 -24.34 -16.07
C THR A 591 11.77 -24.08 -15.47
N VAL A 592 11.73 -23.65 -14.22
CA VAL A 592 10.50 -23.24 -13.52
C VAL A 592 10.58 -21.72 -13.27
N TYR A 593 9.68 -20.99 -13.89
CA TYR A 593 9.51 -19.56 -13.65
C TYR A 593 8.39 -19.38 -12.63
N ILE A 594 8.70 -18.68 -11.54
CA ILE A 594 7.74 -18.44 -10.45
C ILE A 594 7.52 -16.94 -10.34
N HIS A 595 6.32 -16.49 -10.60
CA HIS A 595 5.97 -15.08 -10.54
C HIS A 595 4.81 -14.80 -9.58
N GLY A 596 5.08 -13.93 -8.59
CA GLY A 596 4.10 -13.50 -7.60
C GLY A 596 3.43 -12.21 -8.00
N TYR A 597 2.13 -12.13 -7.70
CA TYR A 597 1.29 -10.96 -7.91
C TYR A 597 0.45 -10.68 -6.67
N THR A 598 -0.04 -9.44 -6.58
CA THR A 598 -1.07 -9.01 -5.63
C THR A 598 -2.19 -8.29 -6.38
N ASP A 599 -3.34 -8.11 -5.72
CA ASP A 599 -4.30 -7.12 -6.17
C ASP A 599 -3.88 -5.71 -5.75
N ILE A 600 -4.66 -4.70 -6.13
CA ILE A 600 -4.41 -3.28 -5.85
C ILE A 600 -4.75 -2.86 -4.41
N ILE A 601 -5.23 -3.77 -3.56
CA ILE A 601 -5.63 -3.41 -2.20
C ILE A 601 -4.38 -3.38 -1.32
N GLY A 602 -4.09 -2.22 -0.71
CA GLY A 602 -2.98 -2.03 0.20
C GLY A 602 -1.97 -0.99 -0.26
N ASP A 603 -0.73 -1.11 0.22
CA ASP A 603 0.38 -0.23 -0.13
C ASP A 603 1.25 -0.88 -1.21
N GLU A 604 1.56 -0.15 -2.28
CA GLU A 604 2.33 -0.63 -3.44
C GLU A 604 3.67 -1.26 -3.03
N VAL A 605 4.41 -0.61 -2.11
CA VAL A 605 5.71 -1.13 -1.64
C VAL A 605 5.53 -2.41 -0.83
N HIS A 606 4.45 -2.49 -0.05
CA HIS A 606 4.09 -3.71 0.67
C HIS A 606 3.72 -4.82 -0.32
N ASN A 607 2.88 -4.53 -1.31
CA ASN A 607 2.44 -5.47 -2.33
C ASN A 607 3.60 -6.02 -3.17
N GLN A 608 4.57 -5.16 -3.52
CA GLN A 608 5.81 -5.58 -4.18
C GLN A 608 6.60 -6.59 -3.34
N LYS A 609 6.78 -6.33 -2.03
CA LYS A 609 7.47 -7.25 -1.12
C LYS A 609 6.70 -8.54 -0.90
N LEU A 610 5.38 -8.46 -0.74
CA LEU A 610 4.50 -9.60 -0.51
C LEU A 610 4.51 -10.56 -1.71
N SER A 611 4.44 -10.05 -2.94
CA SER A 611 4.48 -10.85 -4.16
C SER A 611 5.80 -11.63 -4.29
N LEU A 612 6.92 -10.97 -4.00
CA LEU A 612 8.23 -11.60 -4.03
C LEU A 612 8.40 -12.64 -2.89
N ALA A 613 7.90 -12.34 -1.69
CA ALA A 613 7.93 -13.27 -0.56
C ALA A 613 7.15 -14.56 -0.88
N ARG A 614 5.94 -14.44 -1.44
CA ARG A 614 5.12 -15.58 -1.88
C ARG A 614 5.84 -16.43 -2.93
N ALA A 615 6.47 -15.80 -3.93
CA ALA A 615 7.25 -16.50 -4.94
C ALA A 615 8.45 -17.25 -4.34
N ASN A 616 9.15 -16.64 -3.39
CA ASN A 616 10.27 -17.26 -2.67
C ASN A 616 9.84 -18.48 -1.83
N ASP A 617 8.70 -18.42 -1.19
CA ASP A 617 8.20 -19.52 -0.38
C ASP A 617 7.84 -20.72 -1.25
N VAL A 618 7.18 -20.50 -2.39
CA VAL A 618 6.93 -21.55 -3.38
C VAL A 618 8.24 -22.15 -3.89
N LYS A 619 9.24 -21.32 -4.22
CA LYS A 619 10.58 -21.77 -4.63
C LYS A 619 11.20 -22.70 -3.60
N LYS A 620 11.20 -22.33 -2.31
CA LYS A 620 11.78 -23.15 -1.24
C LYS A 620 11.16 -24.53 -1.16
N ILE A 621 9.83 -24.64 -1.28
CA ILE A 621 9.13 -25.93 -1.24
C ILE A 621 9.56 -26.80 -2.43
N ILE A 622 9.60 -26.23 -3.64
CA ILE A 622 10.00 -26.95 -4.85
C ILE A 622 11.46 -27.39 -4.76
N GLU A 623 12.37 -26.53 -4.33
CA GLU A 623 13.79 -26.87 -4.14
C GLU A 623 13.98 -28.02 -3.16
N LEU A 624 13.30 -27.98 -2.01
CA LEU A 624 13.36 -29.05 -1.02
C LEU A 624 12.81 -30.38 -1.57
N ALA A 625 11.73 -30.34 -2.34
CA ALA A 625 11.16 -31.53 -2.96
C ALA A 625 12.08 -32.12 -4.05
N LEU A 626 12.69 -31.27 -4.89
CA LEU A 626 13.68 -31.68 -5.88
C LEU A 626 14.92 -32.29 -5.23
N LEU A 627 15.43 -31.69 -4.15
CA LEU A 627 16.57 -32.22 -3.38
C LEU A 627 16.27 -33.61 -2.79
N LYS A 628 15.04 -33.82 -2.26
CA LYS A 628 14.61 -35.16 -1.78
C LYS A 628 14.61 -36.21 -2.92
N GLN A 629 14.31 -35.80 -4.14
CA GLN A 629 14.37 -36.62 -5.35
C GLN A 629 15.79 -36.69 -5.96
N LYS A 630 16.81 -36.08 -5.34
CA LYS A 630 18.19 -35.97 -5.83
C LYS A 630 18.30 -35.31 -7.21
N ARG A 631 17.40 -34.34 -7.47
CA ARG A 631 17.36 -33.57 -8.71
C ARG A 631 18.04 -32.20 -8.51
N THR A 632 19.09 -31.95 -9.28
CA THR A 632 19.85 -30.68 -9.31
C THR A 632 19.89 -30.08 -10.72
N ASP A 633 19.11 -30.65 -11.63
CA ASP A 633 19.11 -30.33 -13.05
C ASP A 633 18.09 -29.23 -13.43
N VAL A 634 17.28 -28.80 -12.46
CA VAL A 634 16.17 -27.82 -12.69
C VAL A 634 16.64 -26.41 -12.36
N ILE A 635 16.37 -25.46 -13.25
CA ILE A 635 16.60 -24.03 -13.02
C ILE A 635 15.33 -23.43 -12.47
N ILE A 636 15.41 -22.62 -11.39
CA ILE A 636 14.26 -21.95 -10.81
C ILE A 636 14.54 -20.43 -10.79
N GLU A 637 13.70 -19.68 -11.49
CA GLU A 637 13.72 -18.22 -11.51
C GLU A 637 12.47 -17.66 -10.82
N ILE A 638 12.65 -16.56 -10.07
CA ILE A 638 11.55 -15.91 -9.34
C ILE A 638 11.40 -14.45 -9.72
N TYR A 639 10.17 -13.99 -9.72
CA TYR A 639 9.80 -12.60 -9.99
C TYR A 639 8.70 -12.18 -9.02
N GLY A 640 8.77 -10.96 -8.50
CA GLY A 640 7.68 -10.32 -7.76
C GLY A 640 7.23 -9.09 -8.53
N PHE A 641 5.99 -9.07 -8.95
CA PHE A 641 5.44 -7.96 -9.74
C PHE A 641 4.52 -7.03 -8.93
N GLY A 642 4.18 -7.42 -7.67
CA GLY A 642 3.28 -6.64 -6.85
C GLY A 642 1.93 -6.46 -7.53
N GLU A 643 1.47 -5.22 -7.57
CA GLU A 643 0.23 -4.77 -8.21
C GLU A 643 0.46 -4.04 -9.54
N ASP A 644 1.65 -4.15 -10.15
CA ASP A 644 1.97 -3.47 -11.41
C ASP A 644 0.93 -3.79 -12.48
N GLU A 645 0.15 -2.80 -12.89
CA GLU A 645 -0.95 -2.95 -13.85
C GLU A 645 -0.50 -3.49 -15.21
N SER A 646 0.73 -3.18 -15.63
CA SER A 646 1.29 -3.67 -16.90
C SER A 646 1.62 -5.15 -16.88
N MET A 647 1.85 -5.70 -15.68
CA MET A 647 2.26 -7.08 -15.44
C MET A 647 1.14 -7.91 -14.81
N SER A 648 0.13 -7.27 -14.20
CA SER A 648 -0.99 -7.94 -13.55
C SER A 648 -1.74 -8.88 -14.50
N PRO A 649 -2.13 -10.08 -14.05
CA PRO A 649 -2.91 -11.00 -14.86
C PRO A 649 -4.24 -10.42 -15.35
N PHE A 650 -4.89 -9.59 -14.51
CA PHE A 650 -6.20 -8.99 -14.78
C PHE A 650 -6.24 -7.53 -14.27
N ASN A 651 -7.26 -6.77 -14.62
CA ASN A 651 -7.34 -5.32 -14.44
C ASN A 651 -7.91 -4.84 -13.09
N ASN A 652 -8.11 -5.67 -12.10
CA ASN A 652 -8.63 -5.34 -10.76
C ASN A 652 -10.03 -4.68 -10.69
N THR A 653 -10.79 -4.64 -11.78
CA THR A 653 -12.09 -3.95 -11.84
C THR A 653 -13.11 -4.65 -10.94
N PHE A 654 -13.24 -5.96 -11.08
CA PHE A 654 -14.19 -6.77 -10.34
C PHE A 654 -13.54 -7.52 -9.17
N PRO A 655 -14.32 -7.95 -8.15
CA PRO A 655 -13.78 -8.76 -7.05
C PRO A 655 -13.07 -10.02 -7.52
N GLU A 656 -13.59 -10.68 -8.55
CA GLU A 656 -12.99 -11.86 -9.18
C GLU A 656 -11.64 -11.57 -9.81
N ASP A 657 -11.47 -10.43 -10.50
CA ASP A 657 -10.19 -10.02 -11.07
C ASP A 657 -9.14 -9.86 -9.96
N ARG A 658 -9.50 -9.12 -8.92
CA ARG A 658 -8.64 -8.93 -7.73
C ARG A 658 -8.31 -10.24 -7.05
N PHE A 659 -9.29 -11.14 -6.97
CA PHE A 659 -9.07 -12.46 -6.41
C PHE A 659 -8.03 -13.24 -7.21
N TYR A 660 -8.15 -13.29 -8.53
CA TYR A 660 -7.21 -14.00 -9.40
C TYR A 660 -5.86 -13.27 -9.54
N ASN A 661 -5.76 -11.98 -9.22
CA ASN A 661 -4.49 -11.26 -9.12
C ASN A 661 -3.70 -11.62 -7.86
N ARG A 662 -4.34 -12.10 -6.80
CA ARG A 662 -3.65 -12.64 -5.61
C ARG A 662 -3.12 -14.05 -5.88
N THR A 663 -2.08 -14.15 -6.70
CA THR A 663 -1.60 -15.44 -7.20
C THR A 663 -0.08 -15.53 -7.26
N VAL A 664 0.42 -16.77 -7.18
CA VAL A 664 1.75 -17.14 -7.67
C VAL A 664 1.55 -18.07 -8.85
N ILE A 665 2.07 -17.70 -10.00
CA ILE A 665 2.02 -18.48 -11.23
C ILE A 665 3.34 -19.24 -11.39
N LEU A 666 3.26 -20.52 -11.71
CA LEU A 666 4.39 -21.39 -12.00
C LEU A 666 4.33 -21.80 -13.47
N ASP A 667 5.28 -21.35 -14.25
CA ASP A 667 5.49 -21.80 -15.62
C ASP A 667 6.63 -22.83 -15.67
N ILE A 668 6.30 -24.04 -16.06
CA ILE A 668 7.26 -25.12 -16.25
C ILE A 668 7.55 -25.23 -17.73
N VAL A 669 8.80 -24.99 -18.10
CA VAL A 669 9.28 -24.98 -19.46
C VAL A 669 10.29 -26.12 -19.63
N PRO A 670 10.09 -27.03 -20.62
CA PRO A 670 11.07 -28.04 -20.94
C PRO A 670 12.41 -27.42 -21.38
N LYS A 671 13.49 -28.17 -21.25
CA LYS A 671 14.80 -27.77 -21.77
C LYS A 671 14.72 -27.60 -23.29
N ASN A 672 15.25 -26.49 -23.78
CA ASN A 672 15.39 -26.19 -25.21
C ASN A 672 16.51 -27.01 -25.86
#